data_c9e1672310a786adfe9742efbe75243a
#
_entry.id   c9e1672310a786adfe9742efbe75243a
#
_cell.length_a   1.000
_cell.length_b   1.000
_cell.length_c   1.000
_cell.angle_alpha   90.00
_cell.angle_beta   90.00
_cell.angle_gamma   90.00
#
_symmetry.space_group_name_H-M   'P 1'
#
loop_
_entity.id
_entity.type
_entity.pdbx_description
1 polymer ?
#
loop_
_entity_poly.entity_id
_entity_poly.type
_entity_poly.pdbx_seq_one_letter_code
_entity_poly.pdbx_strand_id
1 'polypeptide(L)'
;MSLVASFIAPRALAEDLFVLVFLEDAPLRHVKVAVDGKIVGVTDGKGLVQASLTPGAHKLYLIDDDLAIPVRFNIPKNGEVEVSAVFSREQGVEPVVKSQAFTAGSDATGYIAGVVTSPSGLAIAGATVEVVDVQLSAKTDAEGIYTLELPRGLHSVEITRDGYRSSSIDAIRVFAGLGVNARFKLLKKPPADSAIALPSPRLEEVVALGVFNPTEGAGDVQRYASSIVSAMDADQIARFGDSDVALAIGRIVGLSVSEGKYANVRGLDGRYIATNFNGILMPSTDPLRRDIQLDLFPSNIVESIAVQKSFSADQLASTTGGSIAVKTKGLPDERVGSLSVSTGFNSSFTGDDVQGYRDSVTEWAGFDSGLRDIHSGVLEATDGGTSLTICDPDVADICTRPEVALAYALTFKPDYDLEPVTANPNIGFDADFGDRFEFAEGELGYFVAASYGRTTGYRGDASLSNPINLTGMYNRTQDTVSVNGYGVVGYEFDRGEILSKTTLLRSTDDTSRNTVAVDVEGVNRDKTILEYVQRQLFSQSVSGLYDFYLGDLESKIDWRVGYSETDRIEPDRRQYYLQNGSLATSSLERRWSDLNEVSDDIGFDYTGSFEWGAENFTSLVVGALASDKQRTVDLYRFGIRLGDDPISLNVTDGIESLLSVENFAADAFRLRPATGSTDSYASAEKIEGYYLKAINEFGSAWTAELGARFESFSQDISYPNSSSAAAGTLEHEAWYPAFNLSWRGTEELQFRLGYSQTVSYPGLIERSASQSYDPSTDDPIFGTPELMVSEIDNLDLRMEYYFGESNSVSLALFNKEIINPVERAIPDASGSAADGITFRNQEAAELDGIEFDFNSVVFDRDDHSVFVNGNITFIDSAVTLGAKSLQLEGAGSNGRQLQGQSEYLANLQIGYDHYPSEQKVTLLVNYFDDRIFRTARGTALGPIVEVGRTLVDMNYEKSFSEQWTVKLKLKNLTDEPVSYTQNNNLIEVYEVGTSISLSLDYRL
;
A
#
# COMPACT_ATOMS: atom_id res chain seq x y z
N MET A 1 -24.31 -46.66 -24.56
CA MET A 1 -25.28 -47.64 -24.01
C MET A 1 -24.66 -48.26 -22.78
N SER A 2 -25.03 -47.79 -21.62
CA SER A 2 -25.26 -48.59 -20.41
C SER A 2 -25.71 -47.62 -19.30
N LEU A 3 -26.96 -47.78 -18.94
CA LEU A 3 -27.64 -47.08 -17.86
C LEU A 3 -26.99 -47.50 -16.52
N VAL A 4 -26.69 -46.49 -15.66
CA VAL A 4 -26.68 -46.69 -14.21
C VAL A 4 -27.81 -45.82 -13.66
N ALA A 5 -28.90 -46.48 -13.32
CA ALA A 5 -29.99 -45.93 -12.56
C ALA A 5 -29.55 -45.83 -11.12
N SER A 6 -29.26 -44.66 -10.63
CA SER A 6 -29.11 -44.40 -9.17
C SER A 6 -30.49 -44.14 -8.60
N PHE A 7 -30.88 -44.97 -7.68
CA PHE A 7 -32.05 -44.85 -6.83
C PHE A 7 -32.05 -43.49 -6.10
N ILE A 8 -32.98 -42.62 -6.50
CA ILE A 8 -33.37 -41.46 -5.70
C ILE A 8 -34.39 -41.99 -4.69
N ALA A 9 -33.94 -42.18 -3.44
CA ALA A 9 -34.87 -42.27 -2.34
C ALA A 9 -35.55 -40.89 -2.19
N PRO A 10 -36.89 -40.85 -1.99
CA PRO A 10 -37.55 -39.56 -1.77
C PRO A 10 -37.00 -38.96 -0.49
N ARG A 11 -36.26 -37.85 -0.60
CA ARG A 11 -35.90 -36.96 0.54
C ARG A 11 -37.25 -36.54 1.13
N ALA A 12 -37.51 -36.91 2.38
CA ALA A 12 -38.60 -36.33 3.15
C ALA A 12 -38.39 -34.80 3.11
N LEU A 13 -39.37 -34.07 2.58
CA LEU A 13 -39.40 -32.62 2.61
C LEU A 13 -39.23 -32.23 4.09
N ALA A 14 -38.14 -31.54 4.41
CA ALA A 14 -37.92 -31.00 5.71
C ALA A 14 -38.80 -29.75 5.86
N GLU A 15 -39.36 -29.52 7.03
CA GLU A 15 -40.22 -28.40 7.35
C GLU A 15 -39.47 -27.47 8.32
N ASP A 16 -39.73 -26.19 8.26
CA ASP A 16 -38.91 -25.19 8.96
C ASP A 16 -39.37 -24.93 10.40
N LEU A 17 -38.40 -24.86 11.29
CA LEU A 17 -38.53 -24.39 12.65
C LEU A 17 -37.80 -23.06 12.80
N PHE A 18 -38.47 -22.03 13.29
CA PHE A 18 -37.88 -20.76 13.65
C PHE A 18 -37.98 -20.54 15.14
N VAL A 19 -36.86 -20.20 15.78
CA VAL A 19 -36.78 -19.93 17.21
C VAL A 19 -36.24 -18.51 17.43
N LEU A 20 -37.02 -17.67 18.09
CA LEU A 20 -36.66 -16.30 18.47
C LEU A 20 -36.53 -16.20 19.98
N VAL A 21 -35.45 -15.66 20.45
CA VAL A 21 -35.18 -15.47 21.86
C VAL A 21 -34.85 -14.02 22.17
N PHE A 22 -35.53 -13.46 23.17
CA PHE A 22 -35.37 -12.10 23.63
C PHE A 22 -35.06 -12.06 25.12
N LEU A 23 -34.28 -11.08 25.54
CA LEU A 23 -34.14 -10.65 26.90
C LEU A 23 -34.92 -9.32 27.06
N GLU A 24 -36.10 -9.36 27.64
CA GLU A 24 -37.06 -8.24 27.61
C GLU A 24 -37.42 -7.85 26.17
N ASP A 25 -36.96 -6.69 25.69
CA ASP A 25 -37.22 -6.19 24.34
C ASP A 25 -36.03 -6.32 23.40
N ALA A 26 -34.89 -6.85 23.87
CA ALA A 26 -33.65 -7.00 23.07
C ALA A 26 -33.42 -8.46 22.64
N PRO A 27 -32.92 -8.72 21.43
CA PRO A 27 -32.52 -10.05 20.99
C PRO A 27 -31.49 -10.67 21.93
N LEU A 28 -31.69 -11.92 22.36
CA LEU A 28 -30.76 -12.64 23.22
C LEU A 28 -29.89 -13.58 22.37
N ARG A 29 -28.61 -13.32 22.36
CA ARG A 29 -27.58 -14.09 21.61
C ARG A 29 -27.10 -15.28 22.46
N HIS A 30 -26.52 -16.25 21.80
CA HIS A 30 -25.81 -17.40 22.39
C HIS A 30 -26.67 -18.41 23.16
N VAL A 31 -28.01 -18.35 23.06
CA VAL A 31 -28.89 -19.38 23.59
C VAL A 31 -28.83 -20.62 22.72
N LYS A 32 -28.42 -21.74 23.25
CA LYS A 32 -28.36 -23.00 22.52
C LYS A 32 -29.76 -23.58 22.35
N VAL A 33 -30.12 -23.91 21.11
CA VAL A 33 -31.39 -24.54 20.78
C VAL A 33 -31.14 -26.02 20.49
N ALA A 34 -31.71 -26.88 21.26
CA ALA A 34 -31.62 -28.34 21.07
C ALA A 34 -33.01 -28.92 20.79
N VAL A 35 -33.16 -29.75 19.74
CA VAL A 35 -34.40 -30.45 19.39
C VAL A 35 -34.15 -31.95 19.49
N ASP A 36 -35.04 -32.64 20.19
CA ASP A 36 -34.97 -34.09 20.44
C ASP A 36 -33.58 -34.58 20.91
N GLY A 37 -32.92 -33.73 21.74
CA GLY A 37 -31.62 -34.03 22.34
C GLY A 37 -30.40 -33.72 21.44
N LYS A 38 -30.58 -33.08 20.28
CA LYS A 38 -29.48 -32.59 19.41
C LYS A 38 -29.52 -31.07 19.37
N ILE A 39 -28.37 -30.40 19.47
CA ILE A 39 -28.23 -28.98 19.25
C ILE A 39 -28.44 -28.74 17.76
N VAL A 40 -29.41 -27.88 17.40
CA VAL A 40 -29.78 -27.53 16.04
C VAL A 40 -29.30 -26.13 15.66
N GLY A 41 -28.88 -25.31 16.65
CA GLY A 41 -28.32 -23.99 16.46
C GLY A 41 -28.10 -23.26 17.77
N VAL A 42 -27.51 -22.08 17.65
CA VAL A 42 -27.31 -21.08 18.70
C VAL A 42 -27.90 -19.78 18.21
N THR A 43 -28.60 -19.02 19.05
CA THR A 43 -29.21 -17.76 18.60
C THR A 43 -28.15 -16.76 18.12
N ASP A 44 -28.42 -16.19 16.96
CA ASP A 44 -27.59 -15.16 16.31
C ASP A 44 -27.78 -13.75 16.93
N GLY A 45 -27.19 -12.75 16.29
CA GLY A 45 -27.30 -11.35 16.67
C GLY A 45 -28.73 -10.79 16.67
N LYS A 46 -29.66 -11.47 15.99
CA LYS A 46 -31.10 -11.15 15.96
C LYS A 46 -31.91 -12.01 16.95
N GLY A 47 -31.23 -12.84 17.76
CA GLY A 47 -31.87 -13.80 18.66
C GLY A 47 -32.52 -14.96 17.91
N LEU A 48 -32.17 -15.25 16.65
CA LEU A 48 -32.85 -16.20 15.76
C LEU A 48 -32.04 -17.49 15.60
N VAL A 49 -32.75 -18.64 15.57
CA VAL A 49 -32.26 -19.91 15.05
C VAL A 49 -33.27 -20.44 14.06
N GLN A 50 -32.79 -20.86 12.88
CA GLN A 50 -33.56 -21.59 11.88
C GLN A 50 -33.07 -23.03 11.79
N ALA A 51 -33.99 -23.98 11.74
CA ALA A 51 -33.64 -25.39 11.57
C ALA A 51 -34.70 -26.13 10.75
N SER A 52 -34.31 -27.08 9.96
CA SER A 52 -35.23 -27.90 9.14
C SER A 52 -35.40 -29.27 9.81
N LEU A 53 -36.64 -29.64 10.12
CA LEU A 53 -37.01 -30.83 10.84
C LEU A 53 -38.04 -31.66 10.06
N THR A 54 -38.23 -32.91 10.44
CA THR A 54 -39.30 -33.78 9.86
C THR A 54 -40.65 -33.38 10.44
N PRO A 55 -41.77 -33.47 9.66
CA PRO A 55 -43.11 -33.24 10.19
C PRO A 55 -43.39 -34.16 11.37
N GLY A 56 -44.00 -33.63 12.47
CA GLY A 56 -44.37 -34.42 13.62
C GLY A 56 -44.17 -33.68 14.93
N ALA A 57 -44.32 -34.40 16.02
CA ALA A 57 -44.18 -33.90 17.38
C ALA A 57 -42.69 -33.90 17.81
N HIS A 58 -42.21 -32.73 18.24
CA HIS A 58 -40.84 -32.52 18.68
C HIS A 58 -40.78 -31.89 20.08
N LYS A 59 -39.64 -32.04 20.74
CA LYS A 59 -39.32 -31.38 21.98
C LYS A 59 -38.07 -30.53 21.84
N LEU A 60 -38.23 -29.22 21.98
CA LEU A 60 -37.14 -28.25 21.93
C LEU A 60 -36.71 -27.91 23.37
N TYR A 61 -35.44 -27.63 23.56
CA TYR A 61 -34.87 -27.04 24.77
C TYR A 61 -34.13 -25.77 24.38
N LEU A 62 -34.50 -24.68 25.06
CA LEU A 62 -33.71 -23.45 25.05
C LEU A 62 -32.75 -23.51 26.22
N ILE A 63 -31.45 -23.46 25.97
CA ILE A 63 -30.41 -23.65 26.95
C ILE A 63 -29.59 -22.37 27.02
N ASP A 64 -29.70 -21.68 28.18
CA ASP A 64 -28.96 -20.47 28.51
C ASP A 64 -28.26 -20.71 29.84
N ASP A 65 -26.94 -20.77 29.87
CA ASP A 65 -26.11 -21.15 31.01
C ASP A 65 -26.64 -22.42 31.73
N ASP A 66 -27.16 -22.27 32.94
CA ASP A 66 -27.70 -23.35 33.76
C ASP A 66 -29.21 -23.58 33.59
N LEU A 67 -29.89 -22.79 32.74
CA LEU A 67 -31.33 -22.85 32.53
C LEU A 67 -31.67 -23.62 31.24
N ALA A 68 -32.45 -24.67 31.34
CA ALA A 68 -32.94 -25.43 30.19
C ALA A 68 -34.47 -25.42 30.14
N ILE A 69 -35.08 -24.70 29.18
CA ILE A 69 -36.53 -24.56 29.07
C ILE A 69 -37.05 -25.54 28.02
N PRO A 70 -37.91 -26.49 28.41
CA PRO A 70 -38.53 -27.43 27.50
C PRO A 70 -39.76 -26.84 26.80
N VAL A 71 -39.79 -26.92 25.47
CA VAL A 71 -40.95 -26.53 24.61
C VAL A 71 -41.41 -27.73 23.81
N ARG A 72 -42.69 -28.05 23.83
CA ARG A 72 -43.26 -29.09 22.96
C ARG A 72 -44.02 -28.43 21.84
N PHE A 73 -43.75 -28.88 20.63
CA PHE A 73 -44.41 -28.38 19.42
C PHE A 73 -44.63 -29.50 18.41
N ASN A 74 -45.46 -29.24 17.43
CA ASN A 74 -45.74 -30.16 16.34
C ASN A 74 -45.62 -29.44 15.00
N ILE A 75 -44.73 -29.91 14.12
CA ILE A 75 -44.55 -29.34 12.79
C ILE A 75 -45.61 -29.99 11.87
N PRO A 76 -46.50 -29.19 11.27
CA PRO A 76 -47.47 -29.71 10.29
C PRO A 76 -46.77 -30.07 8.97
N LYS A 77 -47.29 -31.01 8.25
CA LYS A 77 -46.78 -31.35 6.92
C LYS A 77 -47.00 -30.16 5.95
N ASN A 78 -46.00 -29.76 5.21
CA ASN A 78 -45.96 -28.57 4.38
C ASN A 78 -46.26 -27.29 5.17
N GLY A 79 -45.63 -27.14 6.34
CA GLY A 79 -45.82 -26.02 7.22
C GLY A 79 -44.53 -25.69 7.99
N GLU A 80 -44.66 -24.78 8.89
CA GLU A 80 -43.54 -24.32 9.74
C GLU A 80 -44.03 -24.05 11.17
N VAL A 81 -43.07 -23.95 12.11
CA VAL A 81 -43.34 -23.61 13.49
C VAL A 81 -42.48 -22.44 13.90
N GLU A 82 -43.10 -21.44 14.49
CA GLU A 82 -42.44 -20.31 15.14
C GLU A 82 -42.49 -20.49 16.65
N VAL A 83 -41.32 -20.44 17.29
CA VAL A 83 -41.18 -20.46 18.77
C VAL A 83 -40.57 -19.13 19.17
N SER A 84 -41.24 -18.38 20.03
CA SER A 84 -40.68 -17.16 20.64
C SER A 84 -40.55 -17.33 22.13
N ALA A 85 -39.43 -16.92 22.70
CA ALA A 85 -39.12 -16.94 24.10
C ALA A 85 -38.64 -15.56 24.57
N VAL A 86 -39.23 -15.06 25.67
CA VAL A 86 -38.82 -13.79 26.28
C VAL A 86 -38.33 -14.07 27.69
N PHE A 87 -37.08 -13.78 27.92
CA PHE A 87 -36.41 -13.87 29.21
C PHE A 87 -36.53 -12.54 29.97
N SER A 88 -36.52 -12.58 31.30
CA SER A 88 -36.50 -11.37 32.12
C SER A 88 -35.19 -11.26 32.90
N ARG A 89 -34.71 -10.04 33.13
CA ARG A 89 -33.54 -9.75 33.98
C ARG A 89 -33.85 -9.91 35.45
N GLU A 90 -35.14 -9.95 35.84
CA GLU A 90 -35.53 -10.17 37.25
C GLU A 90 -35.30 -11.63 37.63
N GLN A 91 -34.54 -11.88 38.71
CA GLN A 91 -34.31 -13.20 39.23
C GLN A 91 -35.60 -13.87 39.70
N GLY A 92 -35.86 -15.08 39.19
CA GLY A 92 -37.01 -15.90 39.57
C GLY A 92 -38.27 -15.71 38.71
N VAL A 93 -38.22 -14.89 37.65
CA VAL A 93 -39.27 -14.82 36.67
C VAL A 93 -39.05 -15.87 35.58
N GLU A 94 -40.02 -16.79 35.42
CA GLU A 94 -39.96 -17.80 34.36
C GLU A 94 -40.12 -17.15 32.98
N PRO A 95 -39.29 -17.54 31.97
CA PRO A 95 -39.42 -17.03 30.63
C PRO A 95 -40.78 -17.34 30.00
N VAL A 96 -41.33 -16.39 29.30
CA VAL A 96 -42.58 -16.57 28.56
C VAL A 96 -42.26 -17.17 27.20
N VAL A 97 -42.71 -18.40 26.96
CA VAL A 97 -42.49 -19.11 25.70
C VAL A 97 -43.82 -19.34 24.98
N LYS A 98 -43.88 -19.00 23.71
CA LYS A 98 -45.01 -19.27 22.81
C LYS A 98 -44.53 -20.11 21.62
N SER A 99 -45.30 -21.11 21.24
CA SER A 99 -45.08 -21.87 20.01
C SER A 99 -46.34 -21.86 19.17
N GLN A 100 -46.21 -21.57 17.88
CA GLN A 100 -47.30 -21.47 16.94
C GLN A 100 -46.96 -22.20 15.64
N ALA A 101 -47.85 -23.08 15.18
CA ALA A 101 -47.69 -23.86 13.96
C ALA A 101 -48.57 -23.28 12.86
N PHE A 102 -47.96 -23.16 11.64
CA PHE A 102 -48.61 -22.60 10.47
C PHE A 102 -48.54 -23.59 9.32
N THR A 103 -49.57 -23.64 8.48
CA THR A 103 -49.58 -24.34 7.22
C THR A 103 -49.30 -23.36 6.10
N ALA A 104 -48.82 -23.84 4.94
CA ALA A 104 -48.57 -23.00 3.78
C ALA A 104 -49.84 -22.23 3.37
N GLY A 105 -49.71 -20.91 3.17
CA GLY A 105 -50.84 -20.03 2.83
C GLY A 105 -51.61 -19.46 4.03
N SER A 106 -51.07 -19.47 5.23
CA SER A 106 -51.68 -18.82 6.39
C SER A 106 -51.70 -17.29 6.22
N ASP A 107 -52.90 -16.68 6.40
CA ASP A 107 -53.10 -15.20 6.34
C ASP A 107 -52.67 -14.48 7.65
N ALA A 108 -51.85 -15.07 8.50
CA ALA A 108 -51.39 -14.48 9.72
C ALA A 108 -50.47 -13.30 9.43
N THR A 109 -50.64 -12.17 10.13
CA THR A 109 -49.88 -10.94 9.97
C THR A 109 -49.03 -10.69 11.20
N GLY A 110 -47.93 -9.99 11.00
CA GLY A 110 -47.14 -9.32 12.03
C GLY A 110 -46.87 -7.89 11.57
N TYR A 111 -45.93 -7.21 12.16
CA TYR A 111 -45.62 -5.85 11.75
C TYR A 111 -44.11 -5.58 11.82
N ILE A 112 -43.64 -4.71 10.92
CA ILE A 112 -42.33 -4.07 11.00
C ILE A 112 -42.55 -2.65 11.51
N ALA A 113 -41.81 -2.28 12.56
CA ALA A 113 -41.78 -0.93 13.08
C ALA A 113 -40.33 -0.50 13.30
N GLY A 114 -40.06 0.79 13.17
CA GLY A 114 -38.70 1.27 13.40
C GLY A 114 -38.57 2.75 13.24
N VAL A 115 -37.33 3.22 13.27
CA VAL A 115 -37.00 4.64 13.12
C VAL A 115 -36.01 4.77 11.98
N VAL A 116 -36.25 5.75 11.12
CA VAL A 116 -35.30 6.15 10.06
C VAL A 116 -34.59 7.42 10.53
N THR A 117 -33.27 7.30 10.67
CA THR A 117 -32.42 8.40 11.16
C THR A 117 -31.29 8.70 10.17
N SER A 118 -30.69 9.88 10.27
CA SER A 118 -29.39 10.15 9.70
C SER A 118 -28.29 9.41 10.49
N PRO A 119 -27.07 9.32 10.00
CA PRO A 119 -25.93 8.78 10.76
C PRO A 119 -25.71 9.47 12.11
N SER A 120 -26.05 10.77 12.20
CA SER A 120 -25.99 11.56 13.43
C SER A 120 -27.19 11.33 14.37
N GLY A 121 -28.04 10.33 14.10
CA GLY A 121 -29.21 10.04 14.94
C GLY A 121 -30.42 10.96 14.75
N LEU A 122 -30.33 11.97 13.88
CA LEU A 122 -31.48 12.87 13.63
C LEU A 122 -32.56 12.11 12.85
N ALA A 123 -33.82 12.29 13.32
CA ALA A 123 -34.98 11.69 12.68
C ALA A 123 -35.17 12.19 11.24
N ILE A 124 -35.42 11.27 10.31
CA ILE A 124 -35.74 11.61 8.92
C ILE A 124 -37.23 11.43 8.68
N ALA A 125 -37.94 12.58 8.64
CA ALA A 125 -39.36 12.61 8.36
C ALA A 125 -39.65 12.47 6.86
N GLY A 126 -40.74 11.76 6.53
CA GLY A 126 -41.23 11.61 5.16
C GLY A 126 -40.37 10.67 4.28
N ALA A 127 -39.49 9.87 4.86
CA ALA A 127 -38.86 8.78 4.15
C ALA A 127 -39.91 7.72 3.79
N THR A 128 -39.86 7.19 2.57
CA THR A 128 -40.77 6.15 2.13
C THR A 128 -40.12 4.80 2.44
N VAL A 129 -40.78 4.00 3.27
CA VAL A 129 -40.40 2.62 3.58
C VAL A 129 -41.30 1.72 2.73
N GLU A 130 -40.77 1.01 1.77
CA GLU A 130 -41.47 0.14 0.84
C GLU A 130 -41.08 -1.31 1.06
N VAL A 131 -42.07 -2.19 1.06
CA VAL A 131 -41.86 -3.62 1.11
C VAL A 131 -42.11 -4.17 -0.28
N VAL A 132 -41.04 -4.50 -0.98
CA VAL A 132 -41.00 -4.71 -2.42
C VAL A 132 -41.84 -5.91 -2.86
N ASP A 133 -41.79 -7.00 -2.14
CA ASP A 133 -42.45 -8.26 -2.46
C ASP A 133 -43.97 -8.26 -2.27
N VAL A 134 -44.50 -7.36 -1.41
CA VAL A 134 -45.95 -7.22 -1.15
C VAL A 134 -46.49 -5.85 -1.57
N GLN A 135 -45.69 -4.97 -2.13
CA GLN A 135 -46.03 -3.62 -2.60
C GLN A 135 -46.79 -2.77 -1.56
N LEU A 136 -46.35 -2.85 -0.32
CA LEU A 136 -46.84 -2.04 0.78
C LEU A 136 -45.83 -0.99 1.16
N SER A 137 -46.30 0.25 1.45
CA SER A 137 -45.40 1.32 1.85
C SER A 137 -45.98 2.18 2.95
N ALA A 138 -45.11 2.76 3.79
CA ALA A 138 -45.41 3.76 4.75
C ALA A 138 -44.42 4.91 4.66
N LYS A 139 -44.82 6.12 5.15
CA LYS A 139 -43.89 7.23 5.31
C LYS A 139 -43.61 7.44 6.78
N THR A 140 -42.34 7.77 7.06
CA THR A 140 -41.93 8.12 8.42
C THR A 140 -42.60 9.43 8.87
N ASP A 141 -42.99 9.49 10.16
CA ASP A 141 -43.51 10.68 10.81
C ASP A 141 -42.44 11.74 11.13
N ALA A 142 -42.75 12.75 11.92
CA ALA A 142 -41.81 13.83 12.30
C ALA A 142 -40.66 13.34 13.18
N GLU A 143 -40.87 12.27 13.91
CA GLU A 143 -39.87 11.58 14.75
C GLU A 143 -39.12 10.48 14.01
N GLY A 144 -39.34 10.35 12.68
CA GLY A 144 -38.74 9.34 11.83
C GLY A 144 -39.34 7.94 12.01
N ILE A 145 -40.42 7.79 12.77
CA ILE A 145 -41.01 6.49 13.11
C ILE A 145 -41.95 6.01 11.99
N TYR A 146 -41.94 4.71 11.71
CA TYR A 146 -42.84 4.03 10.80
C TYR A 146 -43.32 2.70 11.35
N THR A 147 -44.48 2.27 10.89
CA THR A 147 -45.06 0.95 11.20
C THR A 147 -45.79 0.42 9.96
N LEU A 148 -45.53 -0.82 9.60
CA LEU A 148 -46.19 -1.54 8.53
C LEU A 148 -46.68 -2.89 9.01
N GLU A 149 -47.95 -3.21 8.78
CA GLU A 149 -48.52 -4.54 9.02
C GLU A 149 -48.33 -5.39 7.73
N LEU A 150 -47.72 -6.53 7.88
CA LEU A 150 -47.29 -7.41 6.78
C LEU A 150 -47.73 -8.83 7.01
N PRO A 151 -47.98 -9.60 5.95
CA PRO A 151 -48.08 -11.07 6.06
C PRO A 151 -46.81 -11.62 6.73
N ARG A 152 -46.94 -12.68 7.49
CA ARG A 152 -45.77 -13.42 7.99
C ARG A 152 -44.93 -13.95 6.81
N GLY A 153 -43.62 -13.96 6.96
CA GLY A 153 -42.70 -14.45 5.92
C GLY A 153 -41.45 -13.61 5.84
N LEU A 154 -40.65 -13.87 4.84
CA LEU A 154 -39.47 -13.10 4.50
C LEU A 154 -39.88 -11.94 3.58
N HIS A 155 -39.43 -10.74 3.89
CA HIS A 155 -39.75 -9.53 3.15
C HIS A 155 -38.48 -8.72 2.91
N SER A 156 -38.38 -8.10 1.74
CA SER A 156 -37.35 -7.11 1.41
C SER A 156 -37.91 -5.70 1.57
N VAL A 157 -37.23 -4.90 2.35
CA VAL A 157 -37.65 -3.53 2.68
C VAL A 157 -36.67 -2.53 2.10
N GLU A 158 -37.15 -1.63 1.26
CA GLU A 158 -36.39 -0.53 0.71
C GLU A 158 -36.83 0.79 1.31
N ILE A 159 -35.90 1.66 1.67
CA ILE A 159 -36.17 2.98 2.18
C ILE A 159 -35.61 4.00 1.23
N THR A 160 -36.45 4.91 0.80
CA THR A 160 -36.11 6.00 -0.09
C THR A 160 -36.48 7.34 0.51
N ARG A 161 -35.64 8.35 0.31
CA ARG A 161 -35.88 9.74 0.66
C ARG A 161 -35.15 10.64 -0.29
N ASP A 162 -35.78 11.68 -0.80
CA ASP A 162 -35.14 12.68 -1.64
C ASP A 162 -33.96 13.31 -0.89
N GLY A 163 -32.79 13.36 -1.56
CA GLY A 163 -31.54 13.84 -0.96
C GLY A 163 -30.78 12.81 -0.10
N TYR A 164 -31.26 11.58 0.00
CA TYR A 164 -30.61 10.48 0.72
C TYR A 164 -30.37 9.29 -0.20
N ARG A 165 -29.35 8.49 0.09
CA ARG A 165 -29.18 7.18 -0.56
C ARG A 165 -30.31 6.28 -0.13
N SER A 166 -30.84 5.47 -1.05
CA SER A 166 -31.75 4.39 -0.68
C SER A 166 -30.97 3.39 0.18
N SER A 167 -31.65 2.81 1.13
CA SER A 167 -31.13 1.71 1.95
C SER A 167 -32.12 0.55 1.85
N SER A 168 -31.64 -0.65 1.66
CA SER A 168 -32.48 -1.85 1.64
C SER A 168 -31.97 -2.85 2.68
N ILE A 169 -32.90 -3.62 3.23
CA ILE A 169 -32.60 -4.82 4.00
C ILE A 169 -33.40 -5.96 3.38
N ASP A 170 -32.69 -6.94 2.91
CA ASP A 170 -33.29 -8.17 2.36
C ASP A 170 -33.54 -9.20 3.45
N ALA A 171 -34.56 -10.04 3.20
CA ALA A 171 -34.90 -11.17 4.06
C ALA A 171 -35.21 -10.84 5.52
N ILE A 172 -35.92 -9.72 5.81
CA ILE A 172 -36.51 -9.47 7.12
C ILE A 172 -37.64 -10.47 7.36
N ARG A 173 -37.50 -11.31 8.38
CA ARG A 173 -38.58 -12.24 8.70
C ARG A 173 -39.59 -11.61 9.64
N VAL A 174 -40.84 -11.56 9.17
CA VAL A 174 -42.00 -11.13 9.94
C VAL A 174 -42.68 -12.35 10.54
N PHE A 175 -42.86 -12.34 11.86
CA PHE A 175 -43.48 -13.41 12.63
C PHE A 175 -44.91 -13.06 12.97
N ALA A 176 -45.78 -14.07 13.07
CA ALA A 176 -47.19 -13.86 13.35
C ALA A 176 -47.44 -13.22 14.72
N GLY A 177 -48.11 -12.08 14.74
CA GLY A 177 -48.46 -11.34 15.95
C GLY A 177 -47.28 -10.71 16.69
N LEU A 178 -46.09 -10.66 16.06
CA LEU A 178 -44.90 -10.01 16.62
C LEU A 178 -44.48 -8.79 15.78
N GLY A 179 -43.88 -7.81 16.43
CA GLY A 179 -43.27 -6.66 15.80
C GLY A 179 -41.75 -6.90 15.62
N VAL A 180 -41.28 -6.67 14.40
CA VAL A 180 -39.86 -6.65 14.10
C VAL A 180 -39.40 -5.20 14.14
N ASN A 181 -38.40 -4.88 14.97
CA ASN A 181 -37.84 -3.55 15.05
C ASN A 181 -36.73 -3.43 13.99
N ALA A 182 -37.01 -2.72 12.91
CA ALA A 182 -36.05 -2.47 11.84
C ALA A 182 -35.67 -0.98 11.80
N ARG A 183 -34.49 -0.66 12.24
CA ARG A 183 -33.94 0.70 12.27
C ARG A 183 -33.08 0.92 11.04
N PHE A 184 -33.26 2.08 10.38
CA PHE A 184 -32.53 2.42 9.19
C PHE A 184 -31.77 3.73 9.38
N LYS A 185 -30.53 3.75 8.95
CA LYS A 185 -29.77 5.00 8.84
C LYS A 185 -29.66 5.35 7.35
N LEU A 186 -30.25 6.46 6.93
CA LEU A 186 -30.10 6.97 5.57
C LEU A 186 -28.96 7.96 5.54
N LEU A 187 -27.95 7.63 4.74
CA LEU A 187 -26.91 8.58 4.36
C LEU A 187 -27.52 9.60 3.41
N LYS A 188 -27.32 10.90 3.65
CA LYS A 188 -27.54 11.91 2.61
C LYS A 188 -26.70 11.50 1.40
N LYS A 189 -27.23 11.64 0.18
CA LYS A 189 -26.40 11.50 -1.02
C LYS A 189 -25.23 12.48 -0.83
N PRO A 190 -23.97 12.02 -0.77
CA PRO A 190 -22.87 12.95 -0.72
C PRO A 190 -22.97 13.83 -1.95
N PRO A 191 -22.58 15.10 -1.85
CA PRO A 191 -22.17 15.84 -3.03
C PRO A 191 -21.14 14.95 -3.72
N ALA A 192 -21.20 14.86 -5.06
CA ALA A 192 -20.37 13.98 -5.89
C ALA A 192 -18.86 14.22 -5.76
N ASP A 193 -18.38 14.67 -4.60
CA ASP A 193 -17.09 15.31 -4.47
C ASP A 193 -16.21 15.08 -3.29
N SER A 194 -16.35 14.02 -2.65
CA SER A 194 -15.26 13.61 -1.79
C SER A 194 -14.51 12.44 -2.41
N ALA A 195 -13.86 12.67 -3.54
CA ALA A 195 -13.03 11.66 -4.20
C ALA A 195 -11.78 11.29 -3.39
N ILE A 196 -11.56 11.87 -2.21
CA ILE A 196 -10.45 11.51 -1.31
C ILE A 196 -10.85 11.53 0.18
N ALA A 197 -12.01 12.03 0.54
CA ALA A 197 -12.58 11.69 1.83
C ALA A 197 -13.61 10.60 1.59
N LEU A 198 -13.15 9.36 1.59
CA LEU A 198 -14.03 8.26 1.92
C LEU A 198 -14.66 8.63 3.26
N PRO A 199 -15.99 8.85 3.37
CA PRO A 199 -16.59 8.63 4.65
C PRO A 199 -16.16 7.20 4.95
N SER A 200 -15.51 6.98 6.09
CA SER A 200 -15.38 5.63 6.61
C SER A 200 -16.76 5.04 6.44
N PRO A 201 -16.99 3.99 5.63
CA PRO A 201 -18.17 3.23 5.83
C PRO A 201 -18.11 2.96 7.32
N ARG A 202 -19.08 3.42 8.11
CA ARG A 202 -19.30 2.79 9.38
C ARG A 202 -19.63 1.36 9.01
N LEU A 203 -18.60 0.55 8.97
CA LEU A 203 -18.75 -0.86 9.05
C LEU A 203 -19.41 -1.07 10.40
N GLU A 204 -20.74 -1.08 10.43
CA GLU A 204 -21.34 -2.01 11.37
C GLU A 204 -20.62 -3.30 10.98
N GLU A 205 -19.74 -3.76 11.83
CA GLU A 205 -19.22 -5.11 11.78
C GLU A 205 -20.42 -6.04 11.98
N VAL A 206 -21.20 -6.17 10.92
CA VAL A 206 -21.90 -7.40 10.71
C VAL A 206 -20.76 -8.37 10.50
N VAL A 207 -20.44 -9.15 11.53
CA VAL A 207 -19.85 -10.48 11.35
C VAL A 207 -20.94 -11.26 10.62
N ALA A 208 -21.24 -10.82 9.42
CA ALA A 208 -21.83 -11.66 8.43
C ALA A 208 -20.68 -12.55 8.01
N LEU A 209 -20.84 -13.82 8.19
CA LEU A 209 -20.33 -14.82 7.27
C LEU A 209 -20.91 -14.44 5.89
N GLY A 210 -20.45 -13.29 5.37
CA GLY A 210 -20.87 -12.69 4.14
C GLY A 210 -19.94 -13.14 3.03
N VAL A 211 -20.50 -13.32 1.88
CA VAL A 211 -19.80 -13.47 0.61
C VAL A 211 -18.79 -12.34 0.51
N PHE A 212 -17.49 -12.68 0.30
CA PHE A 212 -16.52 -11.67 -0.07
C PHE A 212 -17.02 -11.00 -1.35
N ASN A 213 -17.38 -9.74 -1.25
CA ASN A 213 -17.85 -8.94 -2.36
C ASN A 213 -16.70 -8.02 -2.82
N PRO A 214 -16.05 -8.33 -3.93
CA PRO A 214 -14.91 -7.53 -4.40
C PRO A 214 -15.30 -6.12 -4.86
N THR A 215 -16.60 -5.79 -4.92
CA THR A 215 -17.09 -4.48 -5.36
C THR A 215 -17.71 -3.66 -4.22
N GLU A 216 -17.83 -4.21 -3.02
CA GLU A 216 -18.32 -3.48 -1.85
C GLU A 216 -17.20 -2.59 -1.28
N GLY A 217 -17.51 -1.43 -0.76
CA GLY A 217 -16.53 -0.48 -0.23
C GLY A 217 -15.67 0.18 -1.31
N ALA A 218 -14.58 -0.45 -1.73
CA ALA A 218 -13.69 0.07 -2.76
C ALA A 218 -14.38 0.24 -4.12
N GLY A 219 -15.29 -0.67 -4.47
CA GLY A 219 -16.10 -0.59 -5.69
C GLY A 219 -17.07 0.59 -5.70
N ASP A 220 -17.65 0.94 -4.57
CA ASP A 220 -18.51 2.11 -4.45
C ASP A 220 -17.73 3.41 -4.67
N VAL A 221 -16.50 3.51 -4.15
CA VAL A 221 -15.60 4.65 -4.43
C VAL A 221 -15.36 4.78 -5.92
N GLN A 222 -15.03 3.70 -6.60
CA GLN A 222 -14.80 3.69 -8.04
C GLN A 222 -16.06 4.09 -8.81
N ARG A 223 -17.24 3.56 -8.43
CA ARG A 223 -18.52 3.78 -9.13
C ARG A 223 -19.02 5.22 -9.05
N TYR A 224 -18.82 5.89 -7.89
CA TYR A 224 -19.40 7.21 -7.63
C TYR A 224 -18.41 8.38 -7.74
N ALA A 225 -17.10 8.11 -7.92
CA ALA A 225 -16.11 9.17 -8.16
C ALA A 225 -16.44 9.97 -9.42
N SER A 226 -16.16 11.28 -9.43
CA SER A 226 -16.24 12.13 -10.63
C SER A 226 -15.11 11.85 -11.62
N SER A 227 -13.94 11.42 -11.10
CA SER A 227 -12.72 11.09 -11.83
C SER A 227 -12.54 9.56 -11.97
N ILE A 228 -11.54 9.13 -12.74
CA ILE A 228 -11.18 7.70 -12.89
C ILE A 228 -10.32 7.28 -11.69
N VAL A 229 -10.90 6.48 -10.81
CA VAL A 229 -10.26 5.96 -9.59
C VAL A 229 -10.30 4.43 -9.62
N SER A 230 -9.25 3.80 -9.11
CA SER A 230 -9.23 2.39 -8.73
C SER A 230 -8.87 2.31 -7.24
N ALA A 231 -9.60 1.56 -6.46
CA ALA A 231 -9.40 1.49 -5.01
C ALA A 231 -9.34 0.04 -4.53
N MET A 232 -8.68 -0.17 -3.39
CA MET A 232 -8.60 -1.42 -2.65
C MET A 232 -8.78 -1.12 -1.16
N ASP A 233 -9.62 -1.85 -0.49
CA ASP A 233 -9.87 -1.74 0.95
C ASP A 233 -9.06 -2.74 1.78
N ALA A 234 -9.14 -2.63 3.11
CA ALA A 234 -8.42 -3.49 4.03
C ALA A 234 -8.79 -4.96 3.89
N ASP A 235 -10.05 -5.28 3.56
CA ASP A 235 -10.51 -6.67 3.41
C ASP A 235 -9.92 -7.31 2.17
N GLN A 236 -9.84 -6.57 1.06
CA GLN A 236 -9.18 -7.01 -0.16
C GLN A 236 -7.68 -7.22 0.06
N ILE A 237 -7.00 -6.29 0.75
CA ILE A 237 -5.58 -6.39 1.08
C ILE A 237 -5.33 -7.64 1.95
N ALA A 238 -6.13 -7.83 2.99
CA ALA A 238 -6.05 -9.00 3.87
C ALA A 238 -6.34 -10.31 3.12
N ARG A 239 -7.32 -10.30 2.23
CA ARG A 239 -7.74 -11.45 1.40
C ARG A 239 -6.64 -11.90 0.45
N PHE A 240 -5.94 -10.95 -0.17
CA PHE A 240 -4.83 -11.25 -1.08
C PHE A 240 -3.53 -11.57 -0.31
N GLY A 241 -3.54 -11.40 1.01
CA GLY A 241 -2.41 -11.73 1.88
C GLY A 241 -1.20 -10.84 1.67
N ASP A 242 -1.40 -9.65 1.13
CA ASP A 242 -0.32 -8.70 0.91
C ASP A 242 0.17 -8.15 2.26
N SER A 243 1.48 -8.16 2.48
CA SER A 243 2.09 -7.76 3.76
C SER A 243 2.30 -6.26 3.89
N ASP A 244 2.33 -5.57 2.76
CA ASP A 244 2.66 -4.16 2.66
C ASP A 244 1.92 -3.50 1.48
N VAL A 245 1.99 -2.17 1.42
CA VAL A 245 1.34 -1.35 0.39
C VAL A 245 1.92 -1.61 -1.00
N ALA A 246 3.23 -1.91 -1.13
CA ALA A 246 3.84 -2.17 -2.44
C ALA A 246 3.23 -3.41 -3.11
N LEU A 247 3.05 -4.49 -2.36
CA LEU A 247 2.41 -5.71 -2.87
C LEU A 247 0.95 -5.48 -3.24
N ALA A 248 0.20 -4.78 -2.37
CA ALA A 248 -1.22 -4.48 -2.60
C ALA A 248 -1.44 -3.66 -3.88
N ILE A 249 -0.63 -2.63 -4.11
CA ILE A 249 -0.72 -1.78 -5.30
C ILE A 249 -0.49 -2.57 -6.59
N GLY A 250 0.40 -3.57 -6.57
CA GLY A 250 0.64 -4.43 -7.72
C GLY A 250 -0.59 -5.23 -8.19
N ARG A 251 -1.68 -5.28 -7.41
CA ARG A 251 -2.95 -5.94 -7.78
C ARG A 251 -3.93 -5.01 -8.51
N ILE A 252 -3.71 -3.71 -8.44
CA ILE A 252 -4.58 -2.70 -9.06
C ILE A 252 -4.29 -2.61 -10.57
N VAL A 253 -5.34 -2.48 -11.39
CA VAL A 253 -5.23 -2.39 -12.85
C VAL A 253 -4.31 -1.25 -13.29
N GLY A 254 -3.44 -1.51 -14.27
CA GLY A 254 -2.50 -0.53 -14.81
C GLY A 254 -1.33 -0.17 -13.90
N LEU A 255 -1.14 -0.90 -12.79
CA LEU A 255 -0.03 -0.69 -11.89
C LEU A 255 0.94 -1.87 -11.91
N SER A 256 2.22 -1.54 -11.73
CA SER A 256 3.28 -2.51 -11.47
C SER A 256 4.21 -1.97 -10.39
N VAL A 257 5.03 -2.86 -9.84
CA VAL A 257 5.99 -2.50 -8.79
C VAL A 257 7.40 -2.74 -9.32
N SER A 258 8.27 -1.75 -9.17
CA SER A 258 9.69 -1.86 -9.47
C SER A 258 10.48 -2.06 -8.17
N GLU A 259 11.53 -2.91 -8.25
CA GLU A 259 12.41 -3.23 -7.13
C GLU A 259 11.68 -3.78 -5.89
N GLY A 260 10.40 -4.18 -6.01
CA GLY A 260 9.55 -4.59 -4.90
C GLY A 260 9.11 -3.45 -3.95
N LYS A 261 9.33 -2.19 -4.31
CA LYS A 261 9.19 -1.02 -3.41
C LYS A 261 8.42 0.13 -4.02
N TYR A 262 8.57 0.39 -5.32
CA TYR A 262 8.11 1.61 -5.98
C TYR A 262 6.99 1.32 -6.95
N ALA A 263 5.93 2.13 -6.90
CA ALA A 263 4.84 2.03 -7.84
C ALA A 263 5.20 2.60 -9.21
N ASN A 264 4.76 1.91 -10.26
CA ASN A 264 4.65 2.46 -11.60
C ASN A 264 3.18 2.46 -11.99
N VAL A 265 2.66 3.58 -12.46
CA VAL A 265 1.27 3.70 -12.89
C VAL A 265 1.24 3.92 -14.40
N ARG A 266 0.59 3.01 -15.14
CA ARG A 266 0.52 3.06 -16.59
C ARG A 266 1.90 3.18 -17.27
N GLY A 267 2.90 2.46 -16.72
CA GLY A 267 4.29 2.48 -17.22
C GLY A 267 5.11 3.71 -16.85
N LEU A 268 4.53 4.69 -16.16
CA LEU A 268 5.24 5.86 -15.65
C LEU A 268 5.79 5.59 -14.26
N ASP A 269 7.06 5.96 -14.06
CA ASP A 269 7.76 5.78 -12.78
C ASP A 269 7.39 6.85 -11.73
N GLY A 270 7.96 6.73 -10.54
CA GLY A 270 7.63 7.54 -9.38
C GLY A 270 7.75 9.05 -9.54
N ARG A 271 8.52 9.57 -10.52
CA ARG A 271 8.59 11.02 -10.80
C ARG A 271 7.28 11.60 -11.32
N TYR A 272 6.43 10.76 -11.91
CA TYR A 272 5.12 11.09 -12.46
C TYR A 272 3.96 10.78 -11.51
N ILE A 273 4.26 10.34 -10.28
CA ILE A 273 3.29 9.88 -9.29
C ILE A 273 3.44 10.73 -8.04
N ALA A 274 2.33 11.18 -7.48
CA ALA A 274 2.32 11.72 -6.13
C ALA A 274 1.66 10.72 -5.18
N THR A 275 2.37 10.39 -4.10
CA THR A 275 1.83 9.56 -3.03
C THR A 275 1.54 10.42 -1.82
N ASN A 276 0.31 10.37 -1.35
CA ASN A 276 -0.09 10.99 -0.10
C ASN A 276 -0.50 9.93 0.93
N PHE A 277 -0.28 10.25 2.17
CA PHE A 277 -0.58 9.41 3.31
C PHE A 277 -1.47 10.19 4.27
N ASN A 278 -2.74 9.80 4.41
CA ASN A 278 -3.74 10.58 5.14
C ASN A 278 -3.89 12.03 4.65
N GLY A 279 -3.70 12.27 3.36
CA GLY A 279 -3.83 13.57 2.73
C GLY A 279 -2.62 14.52 2.87
N ILE A 280 -1.50 14.07 3.46
CA ILE A 280 -0.23 14.81 3.53
C ILE A 280 0.83 14.16 2.64
N LEU A 281 1.78 14.96 2.17
CA LEU A 281 2.90 14.47 1.36
C LEU A 281 3.96 13.86 2.27
N MET A 282 4.52 12.72 1.86
CA MET A 282 5.58 12.08 2.61
C MET A 282 6.95 12.38 2.02
N PRO A 283 7.97 12.63 2.86
CA PRO A 283 9.35 12.69 2.41
C PRO A 283 9.85 11.29 2.03
N SER A 284 10.83 11.24 1.11
CA SER A 284 11.41 9.98 0.65
C SER A 284 12.61 9.57 1.49
N THR A 285 12.65 8.30 1.90
CA THR A 285 13.84 7.70 2.54
C THR A 285 14.92 7.29 1.54
N ASP A 286 14.65 7.43 0.24
CA ASP A 286 15.61 7.09 -0.81
C ASP A 286 16.35 8.36 -1.27
N PRO A 287 17.70 8.39 -1.19
CA PRO A 287 18.47 9.53 -1.67
C PRO A 287 18.37 9.73 -3.18
N LEU A 288 18.02 8.68 -3.95
CA LEU A 288 18.05 8.66 -5.41
C LEU A 288 16.69 8.91 -6.06
N ARG A 289 15.60 8.84 -5.28
CA ARG A 289 14.23 8.89 -5.80
C ARG A 289 13.40 9.92 -5.04
N ARG A 290 12.41 10.47 -5.75
CA ARG A 290 11.42 11.37 -5.17
C ARG A 290 10.24 10.60 -4.56
N ASP A 291 9.91 9.47 -5.12
CA ASP A 291 8.82 8.62 -4.69
C ASP A 291 9.15 7.85 -3.40
N ILE A 292 8.11 7.46 -2.70
CA ILE A 292 8.19 6.82 -1.39
C ILE A 292 8.35 5.31 -1.58
N GLN A 293 9.14 4.69 -0.71
CA GLN A 293 9.22 3.24 -0.60
C GLN A 293 7.94 2.70 0.05
N LEU A 294 7.09 2.07 -0.74
CA LEU A 294 5.78 1.59 -0.30
C LEU A 294 5.84 0.29 0.53
N ASP A 295 6.95 -0.44 0.46
CA ASP A 295 7.24 -1.61 1.31
C ASP A 295 7.47 -1.26 2.78
N LEU A 296 7.71 0.02 3.12
CA LEU A 296 7.79 0.50 4.49
C LEU A 296 6.42 0.48 5.21
N PHE A 297 5.31 0.52 4.47
CA PHE A 297 3.97 0.63 5.03
C PHE A 297 3.33 -0.75 5.19
N PRO A 298 3.26 -1.30 6.42
CA PRO A 298 2.66 -2.60 6.65
C PRO A 298 1.14 -2.55 6.45
N SER A 299 0.58 -3.60 5.86
CA SER A 299 -0.85 -3.65 5.53
C SER A 299 -1.78 -3.61 6.74
N ASN A 300 -1.32 -4.01 7.92
CA ASN A 300 -2.13 -4.03 9.15
C ASN A 300 -2.55 -2.64 9.66
N ILE A 301 -1.87 -1.56 9.24
CA ILE A 301 -2.25 -0.18 9.58
C ILE A 301 -3.07 0.51 8.47
N VAL A 302 -3.22 -0.12 7.31
CA VAL A 302 -3.90 0.46 6.14
C VAL A 302 -5.39 0.18 6.17
N GLU A 303 -6.20 1.20 5.95
CA GLU A 303 -7.65 1.12 5.77
C GLU A 303 -7.99 0.96 4.29
N SER A 304 -7.39 1.78 3.43
CA SER A 304 -7.61 1.73 1.99
C SER A 304 -6.47 2.33 1.19
N ILE A 305 -6.37 1.91 -0.05
CA ILE A 305 -5.49 2.48 -1.07
C ILE A 305 -6.36 2.91 -2.23
N ALA A 306 -6.28 4.18 -2.62
CA ALA A 306 -6.98 4.68 -3.79
C ALA A 306 -5.96 5.24 -4.80
N VAL A 307 -6.11 4.85 -6.05
CA VAL A 307 -5.27 5.32 -7.15
C VAL A 307 -6.14 6.08 -8.13
N GLN A 308 -6.02 7.41 -8.12
CA GLN A 308 -6.71 8.28 -9.06
C GLN A 308 -5.86 8.46 -10.30
N LYS A 309 -6.38 8.05 -11.46
CA LYS A 309 -5.66 7.99 -12.73
C LYS A 309 -5.95 9.15 -13.66
N SER A 310 -7.07 9.85 -13.49
CA SER A 310 -7.35 11.12 -14.16
C SER A 310 -7.21 12.26 -13.15
N PHE A 311 -6.52 13.34 -13.58
CA PHE A 311 -6.26 14.50 -12.71
C PHE A 311 -7.55 15.27 -12.39
N SER A 312 -7.65 15.73 -11.17
CA SER A 312 -8.63 16.69 -10.67
C SER A 312 -7.91 17.84 -9.97
N ALA A 313 -8.47 19.03 -9.98
CA ALA A 313 -7.80 20.26 -9.52
C ALA A 313 -7.40 20.25 -8.02
N ASP A 314 -8.00 19.40 -7.19
CA ASP A 314 -7.65 19.18 -5.78
C ASP A 314 -6.38 18.33 -5.59
N GLN A 315 -5.92 17.65 -6.65
CA GLN A 315 -4.67 16.91 -6.65
C GLN A 315 -3.47 17.81 -6.95
N LEU A 316 -2.27 17.37 -6.56
CA LEU A 316 -1.04 18.01 -7.00
C LEU A 316 -0.89 17.93 -8.52
N ALA A 317 -0.36 18.98 -9.13
CA ALA A 317 -0.13 19.00 -10.57
C ALA A 317 0.87 17.93 -11.04
N SER A 318 1.70 17.41 -10.11
CA SER A 318 2.69 16.35 -10.39
C SER A 318 2.12 14.92 -10.42
N THR A 319 0.81 14.75 -10.60
CA THR A 319 0.12 13.44 -10.61
C THR A 319 -0.17 12.91 -12.02
N THR A 320 0.75 13.02 -12.93
CA THR A 320 0.59 12.62 -14.35
C THR A 320 0.30 11.13 -14.52
N GLY A 321 1.04 10.27 -13.86
CA GLY A 321 0.78 8.83 -13.83
C GLY A 321 -0.47 8.50 -13.03
N GLY A 322 -0.60 9.15 -11.89
CA GLY A 322 -1.72 9.03 -10.96
C GLY A 322 -1.36 9.56 -9.58
N SER A 323 -2.38 9.76 -8.76
CA SER A 323 -2.26 10.04 -7.33
C SER A 323 -2.54 8.77 -6.54
N ILE A 324 -1.60 8.36 -5.70
CA ILE A 324 -1.76 7.24 -4.77
C ILE A 324 -2.09 7.80 -3.40
N ALA A 325 -3.31 7.56 -2.94
CA ALA A 325 -3.75 7.93 -1.60
C ALA A 325 -3.80 6.69 -0.71
N VAL A 326 -2.94 6.64 0.29
CA VAL A 326 -2.95 5.61 1.33
C VAL A 326 -3.62 6.18 2.56
N LYS A 327 -4.71 5.56 2.97
CA LYS A 327 -5.45 5.92 4.18
C LYS A 327 -5.18 4.88 5.25
N THR A 328 -4.78 5.32 6.43
CA THR A 328 -4.59 4.44 7.59
C THR A 328 -5.88 4.27 8.37
N LYS A 329 -5.97 3.17 9.11
CA LYS A 329 -7.09 2.89 10.01
C LYS A 329 -7.47 4.09 10.86
N GLY A 330 -8.76 4.34 10.94
CA GLY A 330 -9.36 5.38 11.76
C GLY A 330 -9.69 4.91 13.18
N LEU A 331 -10.70 5.55 13.78
CA LEU A 331 -11.25 5.13 15.06
C LEU A 331 -12.10 3.88 14.85
N PRO A 332 -11.96 2.85 15.68
CA PRO A 332 -12.81 1.65 15.57
C PRO A 332 -14.22 1.94 16.05
N ASP A 333 -15.23 1.30 15.47
CA ASP A 333 -16.62 1.46 15.87
C ASP A 333 -16.93 0.80 17.22
N GLU A 334 -16.19 -0.26 17.56
CA GLU A 334 -16.28 -0.96 18.84
C GLU A 334 -14.87 -1.35 19.32
N ARG A 335 -14.80 -1.92 20.50
CA ARG A 335 -13.53 -2.42 21.04
C ARG A 335 -12.97 -3.53 20.18
N VAL A 336 -11.78 -3.33 19.64
CA VAL A 336 -11.05 -4.27 18.79
C VAL A 336 -9.68 -4.57 19.38
N GLY A 337 -9.15 -5.72 19.05
CA GLY A 337 -7.77 -6.07 19.35
C GLY A 337 -7.35 -7.34 18.65
N SER A 338 -6.11 -7.38 18.20
CA SER A 338 -5.54 -8.58 17.58
C SER A 338 -4.08 -8.79 17.96
N LEU A 339 -3.66 -10.04 17.90
CA LEU A 339 -2.28 -10.48 18.03
C LEU A 339 -1.98 -11.47 16.90
N SER A 340 -0.89 -11.25 16.17
CA SER A 340 -0.43 -12.17 15.13
C SER A 340 1.03 -12.54 15.34
N VAL A 341 1.35 -13.81 15.14
CA VAL A 341 2.72 -14.33 15.13
C VAL A 341 2.92 -15.10 13.84
N SER A 342 3.99 -14.80 13.13
CA SER A 342 4.29 -15.45 11.86
C SER A 342 5.72 -15.97 11.80
N THR A 343 5.90 -17.03 10.99
CA THR A 343 7.22 -17.54 10.62
C THR A 343 7.23 -17.87 9.14
N GLY A 344 8.39 -17.71 8.50
CA GLY A 344 8.54 -17.93 7.06
C GLY A 344 9.81 -18.67 6.72
N PHE A 345 9.75 -19.44 5.63
CA PHE A 345 10.85 -20.25 5.08
C PHE A 345 10.96 -19.96 3.59
N ASN A 346 12.19 -19.90 3.10
CA ASN A 346 12.47 -19.85 1.67
C ASN A 346 13.17 -21.15 1.26
N SER A 347 12.73 -21.77 0.16
CA SER A 347 13.19 -23.06 -0.31
C SER A 347 14.67 -23.07 -0.73
N SER A 348 15.22 -21.90 -1.11
CA SER A 348 16.54 -21.81 -1.71
C SER A 348 17.67 -21.59 -0.69
N PHE A 349 17.37 -21.14 0.54
CA PHE A 349 18.45 -20.76 1.46
C PHE A 349 18.13 -20.89 2.95
N THR A 350 16.85 -20.99 3.39
CA THR A 350 16.56 -21.03 4.84
C THR A 350 17.12 -22.29 5.48
N GLY A 351 18.00 -22.10 6.46
CA GLY A 351 18.72 -23.15 7.16
C GLY A 351 20.13 -23.43 6.61
N ASP A 352 20.49 -22.83 5.48
CA ASP A 352 21.81 -22.91 4.89
C ASP A 352 22.75 -21.83 5.43
N ASP A 353 24.05 -22.05 5.31
CA ASP A 353 25.06 -21.04 5.62
C ASP A 353 25.21 -20.09 4.43
N VAL A 354 24.98 -18.81 4.67
CA VAL A 354 25.12 -17.69 3.73
C VAL A 354 26.29 -16.81 4.15
N GLN A 355 26.70 -15.89 3.28
CA GLN A 355 27.78 -14.96 3.60
C GLN A 355 27.24 -13.80 4.46
N GLY A 356 27.86 -13.53 5.60
CA GLY A 356 27.60 -12.39 6.44
C GLY A 356 28.90 -11.74 6.93
N TYR A 357 28.81 -10.82 7.85
CA TYR A 357 29.94 -10.23 8.53
C TYR A 357 29.55 -9.91 9.99
N ARG A 358 30.48 -9.39 10.78
CA ARG A 358 30.31 -9.21 12.21
C ARG A 358 29.16 -8.24 12.56
N ASP A 359 28.23 -8.71 13.41
CA ASP A 359 27.03 -8.00 13.85
C ASP A 359 27.27 -7.16 15.14
N SER A 360 26.45 -6.13 15.28
CA SER A 360 26.26 -5.37 16.51
C SER A 360 25.22 -6.07 17.42
N VAL A 361 25.32 -5.85 18.74
CA VAL A 361 24.43 -6.49 19.73
C VAL A 361 22.99 -5.99 19.67
N THR A 362 22.69 -4.92 18.96
CA THR A 362 21.35 -4.30 18.87
C THR A 362 20.69 -4.45 17.51
N GLU A 363 21.35 -5.10 16.56
CA GLU A 363 20.83 -5.27 15.18
C GLU A 363 19.51 -6.04 15.11
N TRP A 364 19.27 -6.98 16.04
CA TRP A 364 17.98 -7.65 16.13
C TRP A 364 16.78 -6.70 16.30
N ALA A 365 17.01 -5.50 16.80
CA ALA A 365 16.01 -4.45 16.95
C ALA A 365 16.12 -3.35 15.88
N GLY A 366 16.98 -3.55 14.87
CA GLY A 366 17.20 -2.59 13.78
C GLY A 366 18.00 -1.34 14.18
N PHE A 367 18.87 -1.44 15.20
CA PHE A 367 19.72 -0.33 15.64
C PHE A 367 21.20 -0.72 15.62
N ASP A 368 22.05 0.18 15.14
CA ASP A 368 23.48 0.08 15.39
C ASP A 368 23.82 0.47 16.82
N SER A 369 24.76 -0.21 17.44
CA SER A 369 25.21 0.08 18.82
C SER A 369 26.33 1.12 18.90
N GLY A 370 26.60 1.85 17.81
CA GLY A 370 27.77 2.72 17.65
C GLY A 370 29.02 1.95 17.21
N LEU A 371 28.86 0.70 16.77
CA LEU A 371 29.98 -0.09 16.24
C LEU A 371 30.57 0.53 14.98
N ARG A 372 29.69 1.16 14.18
CA ARG A 372 30.01 1.74 12.87
C ARG A 372 30.19 3.25 12.90
N ASP A 373 30.17 3.88 14.07
CA ASP A 373 30.35 5.34 14.20
C ASP A 373 31.73 5.79 13.75
N ILE A 374 31.79 6.95 13.08
CA ILE A 374 33.04 7.62 12.77
C ILE A 374 33.53 8.43 13.98
N HIS A 375 34.80 8.30 14.29
CA HIS A 375 35.37 9.08 15.40
C HIS A 375 35.40 10.60 15.10
N SER A 376 34.80 11.42 15.92
CA SER A 376 34.68 12.87 15.71
C SER A 376 36.01 13.60 15.47
N GLY A 377 37.10 13.18 16.15
CA GLY A 377 38.44 13.72 15.92
C GLY A 377 39.00 13.43 14.53
N VAL A 378 38.52 12.37 13.83
CA VAL A 378 38.87 12.11 12.43
C VAL A 378 38.22 13.15 11.53
N LEU A 379 36.95 13.44 11.72
CA LEU A 379 36.23 14.46 10.94
C LEU A 379 36.85 15.84 11.14
N GLU A 380 37.19 16.20 12.36
CA GLU A 380 37.84 17.50 12.68
C GLU A 380 39.23 17.60 12.04
N ALA A 381 40.08 16.56 12.18
CA ALA A 381 41.45 16.58 11.68
C ALA A 381 41.51 16.50 10.14
N THR A 382 40.46 16.04 9.50
CA THR A 382 40.42 15.87 8.04
C THR A 382 39.50 16.83 7.31
N ASP A 383 39.00 17.86 8.04
CA ASP A 383 38.03 18.81 7.51
C ASP A 383 36.86 18.09 6.80
N GLY A 384 36.18 17.22 7.55
CA GLY A 384 35.09 16.38 7.01
C GLY A 384 35.55 15.34 5.96
N GLY A 385 36.77 14.84 6.03
CA GLY A 385 37.31 13.85 5.10
C GLY A 385 37.80 14.45 3.77
N THR A 386 37.92 15.77 3.63
CA THR A 386 38.38 16.42 2.39
C THR A 386 39.90 16.47 2.28
N SER A 387 40.62 16.62 3.38
CA SER A 387 42.07 16.75 3.39
C SER A 387 42.68 16.28 4.71
N LEU A 388 43.93 15.80 4.69
CA LEU A 388 44.72 15.48 5.87
C LEU A 388 46.18 15.93 5.62
N THR A 389 46.59 16.98 6.30
CA THR A 389 47.97 17.45 6.25
C THR A 389 48.72 16.87 7.45
N ILE A 390 49.70 15.97 7.17
CA ILE A 390 50.57 15.41 8.21
C ILE A 390 51.76 16.33 8.40
N CYS A 391 52.12 16.62 9.64
CA CYS A 391 53.24 17.49 9.99
C CYS A 391 54.57 16.96 9.46
N ASP A 392 55.30 17.79 8.74
CA ASP A 392 56.73 17.64 8.53
C ASP A 392 57.46 18.14 9.76
N PRO A 393 58.45 17.42 10.33
CA PRO A 393 59.22 17.88 11.49
C PRO A 393 59.90 19.21 11.29
N ASP A 394 60.15 19.61 10.03
CA ASP A 394 60.85 20.82 9.68
C ASP A 394 59.93 22.01 9.26
N VAL A 395 58.61 21.79 9.17
CA VAL A 395 57.63 22.79 8.73
C VAL A 395 56.42 22.75 9.66
N ALA A 396 56.25 23.66 10.56
CA ALA A 396 55.10 23.71 11.46
C ALA A 396 54.10 24.79 11.04
N ASP A 397 52.76 24.54 11.08
CA ASP A 397 51.87 25.41 11.87
C ASP A 397 50.40 24.92 11.89
N ILE A 398 49.87 24.27 10.84
CA ILE A 398 48.51 23.69 10.86
C ILE A 398 48.55 22.29 10.25
N CYS A 399 48.86 21.29 11.06
CA CYS A 399 49.03 19.92 10.61
C CYS A 399 48.79 18.89 11.72
N THR A 400 48.40 17.68 11.33
CA THR A 400 48.21 16.54 12.24
C THR A 400 49.54 15.83 12.46
N ARG A 401 49.96 15.61 13.71
CA ARG A 401 51.19 14.86 14.03
C ARG A 401 51.08 13.41 13.52
N PRO A 402 52.17 12.80 13.01
CA PRO A 402 52.14 11.43 12.46
C PRO A 402 51.56 10.39 13.41
N GLU A 403 51.87 10.45 14.71
CA GLU A 403 51.32 9.52 15.71
C GLU A 403 49.82 9.72 15.94
N VAL A 404 49.30 10.93 15.76
CA VAL A 404 47.85 11.24 15.85
C VAL A 404 47.15 10.77 14.57
N ALA A 405 47.76 10.97 13.39
CA ALA A 405 47.22 10.46 12.13
C ALA A 405 47.16 8.93 12.11
N LEU A 406 48.17 8.25 12.67
CA LEU A 406 48.14 6.81 12.88
C LEU A 406 47.02 6.40 13.85
N ALA A 407 46.89 7.09 14.99
CA ALA A 407 45.82 6.81 15.95
C ALA A 407 44.42 6.93 15.28
N TYR A 408 44.21 7.96 14.45
CA TYR A 408 42.98 8.10 13.67
C TYR A 408 42.80 6.98 12.65
N ALA A 409 43.83 6.56 11.91
CA ALA A 409 43.72 5.44 11.00
C ALA A 409 43.33 4.16 11.73
N LEU A 410 43.76 3.95 12.94
CA LEU A 410 43.43 2.75 13.75
C LEU A 410 42.03 2.81 14.41
N THR A 411 41.33 3.96 14.36
CA THR A 411 39.90 4.00 14.73
C THR A 411 39.00 3.28 13.71
N PHE A 412 39.45 3.15 12.46
CA PHE A 412 38.77 2.40 11.40
C PHE A 412 39.03 0.92 11.58
N LYS A 413 38.16 0.23 12.32
CA LYS A 413 38.29 -1.23 12.53
C LYS A 413 38.38 -1.96 11.19
N PRO A 414 39.26 -2.93 11.03
CA PRO A 414 39.47 -3.64 9.76
C PRO A 414 38.49 -4.81 9.57
N ASP A 415 37.23 -4.69 10.03
CA ASP A 415 36.21 -5.74 9.92
C ASP A 415 35.68 -5.81 8.47
N TYR A 416 36.36 -6.54 7.60
CA TYR A 416 36.05 -6.67 6.18
C TYR A 416 35.79 -8.11 5.73
N ASP A 417 36.25 -9.10 6.52
CA ASP A 417 36.19 -10.50 6.12
C ASP A 417 34.76 -11.03 6.27
N LEU A 418 34.33 -11.79 5.27
CA LEU A 418 33.03 -12.44 5.28
C LEU A 418 33.08 -13.73 6.11
N GLU A 419 32.06 -13.93 6.93
CA GLU A 419 31.89 -15.11 7.76
C GLU A 419 30.63 -15.87 7.35
N PRO A 420 30.60 -17.21 7.45
CA PRO A 420 29.37 -17.97 7.24
C PRO A 420 28.40 -17.71 8.40
N VAL A 421 27.16 -17.31 8.05
CA VAL A 421 26.05 -17.14 8.98
C VAL A 421 24.87 -17.98 8.52
N THR A 422 24.15 -18.60 9.46
CA THR A 422 22.98 -19.41 9.11
C THR A 422 21.79 -18.51 8.79
N ALA A 423 21.20 -18.68 7.61
CA ALA A 423 19.96 -18.00 7.21
C ALA A 423 18.77 -18.52 8.05
N ASN A 424 18.38 -17.75 9.06
CA ASN A 424 17.29 -18.11 9.97
C ASN A 424 15.92 -18.00 9.28
N PRO A 425 14.89 -18.73 9.75
CA PRO A 425 13.52 -18.50 9.35
C PRO A 425 13.09 -17.05 9.61
N ASN A 426 12.31 -16.49 8.70
CA ASN A 426 11.69 -15.20 8.89
C ASN A 426 10.72 -15.25 10.08
N ILE A 427 10.63 -14.17 10.84
CA ILE A 427 9.71 -14.03 11.96
C ILE A 427 8.96 -12.71 11.88
N GLY A 428 7.71 -12.73 12.32
CA GLY A 428 6.87 -11.54 12.42
C GLY A 428 5.99 -11.58 13.66
N PHE A 429 5.71 -10.40 14.18
CA PHE A 429 4.80 -10.17 15.28
C PHE A 429 4.01 -8.89 15.02
N ASP A 430 2.69 -8.96 15.10
CA ASP A 430 1.79 -7.82 14.98
C ASP A 430 0.83 -7.78 16.16
N ALA A 431 0.53 -6.59 16.64
CA ALA A 431 -0.44 -6.36 17.70
C ALA A 431 -1.20 -5.07 17.42
N ASP A 432 -2.49 -5.08 17.61
CA ASP A 432 -3.32 -3.89 17.59
C ASP A 432 -4.38 -3.90 18.69
N PHE A 433 -4.81 -2.70 19.06
CA PHE A 433 -5.87 -2.50 20.05
C PHE A 433 -6.53 -1.14 19.87
N GLY A 434 -7.86 -1.08 19.99
CA GLY A 434 -8.60 0.16 19.94
C GLY A 434 -9.92 0.08 20.71
N ASP A 435 -10.44 1.25 21.10
CA ASP A 435 -11.70 1.36 21.84
C ASP A 435 -12.30 2.76 21.68
N ARG A 436 -13.58 2.92 22.00
CA ARG A 436 -14.33 4.18 22.04
C ARG A 436 -14.95 4.43 23.39
N PHE A 437 -15.08 5.72 23.72
CA PHE A 437 -15.72 6.21 24.92
C PHE A 437 -16.79 7.25 24.56
N GLU A 438 -18.02 6.98 24.88
CA GLU A 438 -19.14 7.89 24.66
C GLU A 438 -19.14 9.00 25.70
N PHE A 439 -19.37 10.23 25.26
CA PHE A 439 -19.60 11.43 26.06
C PHE A 439 -20.91 12.11 25.62
N ALA A 440 -21.39 13.05 26.42
CA ALA A 440 -22.67 13.73 26.16
C ALA A 440 -22.74 14.46 24.81
N GLU A 441 -21.61 14.90 24.24
CA GLU A 441 -21.56 15.72 23.03
C GLU A 441 -20.73 15.07 21.90
N GLY A 442 -20.30 13.78 22.06
CA GLY A 442 -19.53 13.08 21.05
C GLY A 442 -18.79 11.87 21.60
N GLU A 443 -17.93 11.29 20.81
CA GLU A 443 -17.18 10.06 21.10
C GLU A 443 -15.68 10.31 21.00
N LEU A 444 -14.93 9.88 22.01
CA LEU A 444 -13.47 9.86 21.98
C LEU A 444 -13.03 8.44 21.67
N GLY A 445 -12.31 8.26 20.58
CA GLY A 445 -11.77 6.98 20.19
C GLY A 445 -10.26 6.96 20.12
N TYR A 446 -9.68 5.77 20.16
CA TYR A 446 -8.28 5.55 19.86
C TYR A 446 -8.05 4.19 19.22
N PHE A 447 -6.99 4.09 18.41
CA PHE A 447 -6.48 2.83 17.90
C PHE A 447 -4.96 2.89 17.90
N VAL A 448 -4.30 1.81 18.30
CA VAL A 448 -2.84 1.67 18.30
C VAL A 448 -2.47 0.34 17.66
N ALA A 449 -1.38 0.35 16.89
CA ALA A 449 -0.83 -0.86 16.29
C ALA A 449 0.70 -0.84 16.39
N ALA A 450 1.30 -2.02 16.53
CA ALA A 450 2.73 -2.21 16.49
C ALA A 450 3.08 -3.47 15.71
N SER A 451 4.17 -3.43 14.96
CA SER A 451 4.68 -4.59 14.25
C SER A 451 6.20 -4.71 14.37
N TYR A 452 6.66 -5.94 14.35
CA TYR A 452 8.07 -6.33 14.28
C TYR A 452 8.22 -7.40 13.22
N GLY A 453 9.23 -7.28 12.35
CA GLY A 453 9.57 -8.28 11.36
C GLY A 453 11.08 -8.44 11.21
N ARG A 454 11.53 -9.66 10.98
CA ARG A 454 12.88 -9.95 10.51
C ARG A 454 12.82 -10.92 9.35
N THR A 455 13.43 -10.53 8.24
CA THR A 455 13.47 -11.32 7.00
C THR A 455 14.88 -11.39 6.47
N THR A 456 15.25 -12.56 5.96
CA THR A 456 16.52 -12.77 5.27
C THR A 456 16.25 -12.99 3.79
N GLY A 457 16.96 -12.27 2.93
CA GLY A 457 16.99 -12.46 1.47
C GLY A 457 18.38 -12.91 1.04
N TYR A 458 18.46 -13.86 0.12
CA TYR A 458 19.72 -14.35 -0.42
C TYR A 458 19.67 -14.52 -1.92
N ARG A 459 20.73 -14.09 -2.60
CA ARG A 459 20.99 -14.35 -4.03
C ARG A 459 22.28 -15.10 -4.09
N GLY A 460 22.20 -16.43 -4.22
CA GLY A 460 23.35 -17.31 -4.30
C GLY A 460 23.76 -17.56 -5.72
N ASP A 461 25.08 -17.56 -5.98
CA ASP A 461 25.68 -17.89 -7.27
C ASP A 461 25.00 -17.16 -8.46
N ALA A 462 24.56 -15.94 -8.21
CA ALA A 462 23.92 -15.11 -9.23
C ALA A 462 24.91 -14.88 -10.37
N SER A 463 24.54 -15.28 -11.59
CA SER A 463 25.43 -15.14 -12.74
C SER A 463 25.49 -13.68 -13.19
N LEU A 464 26.68 -13.23 -13.58
CA LEU A 464 26.94 -11.91 -14.13
C LEU A 464 27.77 -12.06 -15.39
N SER A 465 27.28 -11.56 -16.52
CA SER A 465 27.99 -11.58 -17.80
C SER A 465 27.83 -10.27 -18.54
N ASN A 466 28.51 -9.25 -18.06
CA ASN A 466 28.53 -7.97 -18.77
C ASN A 466 29.59 -8.02 -19.90
N PRO A 467 29.19 -7.95 -21.17
CA PRO A 467 30.10 -8.10 -22.30
C PRO A 467 31.19 -7.04 -22.42
N ILE A 468 31.06 -5.94 -21.65
CA ILE A 468 32.04 -4.83 -21.67
C ILE A 468 33.00 -4.93 -20.46
N ASN A 469 32.55 -5.44 -19.31
CA ASN A 469 33.27 -5.23 -18.07
C ASN A 469 33.64 -6.54 -17.35
N LEU A 470 32.65 -7.35 -16.95
CA LEU A 470 32.85 -8.44 -16.02
C LEU A 470 32.03 -9.68 -16.39
N THR A 471 32.65 -10.88 -16.27
CA THR A 471 31.93 -12.14 -16.34
C THR A 471 32.26 -12.97 -15.10
N GLY A 472 31.27 -13.43 -14.37
CA GLY A 472 31.48 -14.17 -13.13
C GLY A 472 30.20 -14.46 -12.39
N MET A 473 30.28 -14.48 -11.08
CA MET A 473 29.15 -14.71 -10.17
C MET A 473 29.22 -13.77 -8.98
N TYR A 474 28.07 -13.54 -8.33
CA TYR A 474 28.03 -12.85 -7.05
C TYR A 474 27.09 -13.54 -6.08
N ASN A 475 27.38 -13.37 -4.78
CA ASN A 475 26.51 -13.70 -3.69
C ASN A 475 26.09 -12.41 -2.98
N ARG A 476 24.82 -12.28 -2.61
CA ARG A 476 24.30 -11.18 -1.82
C ARG A 476 23.39 -11.72 -0.74
N THR A 477 23.71 -11.42 0.50
CA THR A 477 22.85 -11.64 1.66
C THR A 477 22.31 -10.30 2.13
N GLN A 478 21.03 -10.23 2.44
CA GLN A 478 20.40 -9.06 3.02
C GLN A 478 19.50 -9.49 4.17
N ASP A 479 19.80 -9.03 5.37
CA ASP A 479 18.98 -9.20 6.57
C ASP A 479 18.21 -7.90 6.82
N THR A 480 16.89 -7.96 6.85
CA THR A 480 16.03 -6.79 7.02
C THR A 480 15.26 -6.91 8.33
N VAL A 481 15.37 -5.90 9.18
CA VAL A 481 14.59 -5.77 10.42
C VAL A 481 13.65 -4.58 10.28
N SER A 482 12.35 -4.80 10.50
CA SER A 482 11.32 -3.76 10.51
C SER A 482 10.69 -3.63 11.89
N VAL A 483 10.52 -2.38 12.36
CA VAL A 483 9.86 -2.03 13.62
C VAL A 483 8.92 -0.87 13.37
N ASN A 484 7.62 -1.11 13.50
CA ASN A 484 6.63 -0.10 13.16
C ASN A 484 5.67 0.15 14.32
N GLY A 485 5.24 1.39 14.44
CA GLY A 485 4.23 1.84 15.39
C GLY A 485 3.23 2.78 14.71
N TYR A 486 1.98 2.62 15.01
CA TYR A 486 0.89 3.47 14.54
C TYR A 486 -0.04 3.80 15.70
N GLY A 487 -0.55 5.02 15.74
CA GLY A 487 -1.56 5.41 16.69
C GLY A 487 -2.47 6.50 16.13
N VAL A 488 -3.76 6.38 16.40
CA VAL A 488 -4.74 7.43 16.15
C VAL A 488 -5.53 7.68 17.42
N VAL A 489 -5.78 8.95 17.70
CA VAL A 489 -6.70 9.43 18.73
C VAL A 489 -7.59 10.47 18.06
N GLY A 490 -8.88 10.39 18.29
CA GLY A 490 -9.81 11.32 17.69
C GLY A 490 -11.06 11.54 18.51
N TYR A 491 -11.71 12.65 18.21
CA TYR A 491 -12.97 13.03 18.78
C TYR A 491 -14.00 13.26 17.68
N GLU A 492 -15.05 12.46 17.67
CA GLU A 492 -16.19 12.59 16.76
C GLU A 492 -17.34 13.26 17.49
N PHE A 493 -18.02 14.20 16.81
CA PHE A 493 -19.17 14.93 17.31
C PHE A 493 -20.21 15.10 16.20
N ASP A 494 -21.42 15.54 16.55
CA ASP A 494 -22.61 15.54 15.66
C ASP A 494 -22.35 15.96 14.19
N ARG A 495 -21.40 16.86 13.94
CA ARG A 495 -21.19 17.46 12.63
C ARG A 495 -19.74 17.41 12.16
N GLY A 496 -18.90 16.63 12.80
CA GLY A 496 -17.52 16.59 12.40
C GLY A 496 -16.65 15.70 13.26
N GLU A 497 -15.38 15.68 12.89
CA GLU A 497 -14.35 14.92 13.59
C GLU A 497 -13.03 15.67 13.62
N ILE A 498 -12.23 15.36 14.61
CA ILE A 498 -10.83 15.78 14.69
C ILE A 498 -10.00 14.52 14.98
N LEU A 499 -9.04 14.23 14.11
CA LEU A 499 -8.17 13.08 14.21
C LEU A 499 -6.73 13.51 14.35
N SER A 500 -5.99 12.87 15.24
CA SER A 500 -4.54 12.98 15.37
C SER A 500 -3.92 11.62 15.11
N LYS A 501 -3.12 11.49 14.06
CA LYS A 501 -2.50 10.24 13.62
C LYS A 501 -0.98 10.35 13.73
N THR A 502 -0.37 9.37 14.38
CA THR A 502 1.08 9.25 14.54
C THR A 502 1.54 7.96 13.90
N THR A 503 2.55 8.04 13.05
CA THR A 503 3.14 6.87 12.36
C THR A 503 4.65 6.89 12.56
N LEU A 504 5.22 5.77 12.98
CA LEU A 504 6.65 5.54 13.06
C LEU A 504 6.96 4.24 12.32
N LEU A 505 7.69 4.33 11.22
CA LEU A 505 8.12 3.19 10.42
C LEU A 505 9.64 3.16 10.42
N ARG A 506 10.21 2.00 10.71
CA ARG A 506 11.65 1.79 10.67
C ARG A 506 11.95 0.49 9.94
N SER A 507 12.89 0.55 8.99
CA SER A 507 13.44 -0.59 8.28
C SER A 507 14.95 -0.48 8.25
N THR A 508 15.63 -1.55 8.63
CA THR A 508 17.10 -1.61 8.65
C THR A 508 17.54 -2.81 7.83
N ASP A 509 18.40 -2.55 6.84
CA ASP A 509 19.00 -3.56 5.98
C ASP A 509 20.48 -3.73 6.35
N ASP A 510 20.89 -4.95 6.62
CA ASP A 510 22.28 -5.37 6.70
C ASP A 510 22.61 -6.21 5.47
N THR A 511 23.55 -5.74 4.65
CA THR A 511 23.83 -6.35 3.33
C THR A 511 25.31 -6.67 3.19
N SER A 512 25.59 -7.90 2.80
CA SER A 512 26.90 -8.31 2.29
C SER A 512 26.78 -8.72 0.83
N ARG A 513 27.72 -8.28 0.00
CA ARG A 513 27.84 -8.69 -1.41
C ARG A 513 29.27 -9.02 -1.74
N ASN A 514 29.48 -10.20 -2.30
CA ASN A 514 30.78 -10.61 -2.86
C ASN A 514 30.62 -10.98 -4.34
N THR A 515 31.44 -10.39 -5.20
CA THR A 515 31.43 -10.61 -6.65
C THR A 515 32.78 -11.15 -7.09
N VAL A 516 32.81 -12.35 -7.59
CA VAL A 516 34.01 -12.97 -8.17
C VAL A 516 33.86 -13.05 -9.68
N ALA A 517 34.68 -12.30 -10.40
CA ALA A 517 34.51 -12.13 -11.84
C ALA A 517 35.85 -11.94 -12.53
N VAL A 518 35.86 -12.12 -13.85
CA VAL A 518 37.02 -11.86 -14.74
C VAL A 518 36.63 -10.68 -15.64
N ASP A 519 37.50 -9.67 -15.75
CA ASP A 519 37.28 -8.59 -16.67
C ASP A 519 37.68 -8.95 -18.12
N VAL A 520 37.36 -8.02 -19.04
CA VAL A 520 37.67 -8.24 -20.51
C VAL A 520 39.17 -8.36 -20.81
N GLU A 521 40.02 -7.95 -19.89
CA GLU A 521 41.50 -8.07 -20.01
C GLU A 521 42.00 -9.38 -19.40
N GLY A 522 41.12 -10.22 -18.85
CA GLY A 522 41.46 -11.48 -18.20
C GLY A 522 41.97 -11.37 -16.76
N VAL A 523 41.74 -10.21 -16.11
CA VAL A 523 42.12 -9.98 -14.71
C VAL A 523 41.04 -10.51 -13.81
N ASN A 524 41.34 -11.36 -12.85
CA ASN A 524 40.43 -11.80 -11.81
C ASN A 524 40.16 -10.62 -10.86
N ARG A 525 38.89 -10.35 -10.63
CA ARG A 525 38.41 -9.34 -9.68
C ARG A 525 37.52 -10.02 -8.65
N ASP A 526 37.86 -9.81 -7.38
CA ASP A 526 37.04 -10.24 -6.24
C ASP A 526 36.67 -8.97 -5.49
N LYS A 527 35.39 -8.55 -5.59
CA LYS A 527 34.87 -7.31 -4.99
C LYS A 527 33.92 -7.65 -3.84
N THR A 528 34.22 -7.07 -2.69
CA THR A 528 33.35 -7.16 -1.51
C THR A 528 32.75 -5.80 -1.16
N ILE A 529 31.45 -5.79 -0.83
CA ILE A 529 30.71 -4.64 -0.32
C ILE A 529 29.97 -5.08 0.94
N LEU A 530 30.13 -4.31 2.00
CA LEU A 530 29.41 -4.45 3.27
C LEU A 530 28.63 -3.16 3.52
N GLU A 531 27.35 -3.26 3.75
CA GLU A 531 26.47 -2.10 3.86
C GLU A 531 25.44 -2.32 4.95
N TYR A 532 25.27 -1.32 5.81
CA TYR A 532 24.24 -1.28 6.83
C TYR A 532 23.43 0.00 6.64
N VAL A 533 22.14 -0.10 6.41
CA VAL A 533 21.28 1.06 6.12
C VAL A 533 20.08 1.06 7.04
N GLN A 534 19.95 2.11 7.84
CA GLN A 534 18.77 2.38 8.66
C GLN A 534 17.90 3.42 7.96
N ARG A 535 16.61 3.13 7.81
CA ARG A 535 15.60 4.06 7.31
C ARG A 535 14.53 4.23 8.37
N GLN A 536 14.17 5.45 8.66
CA GLN A 536 13.10 5.76 9.58
C GLN A 536 12.20 6.83 8.97
N LEU A 537 10.89 6.66 9.14
CA LEU A 537 9.90 7.67 8.83
C LEU A 537 9.07 7.90 10.07
N PHE A 538 9.03 9.13 10.52
CA PHE A 538 8.10 9.62 11.52
C PHE A 538 7.11 10.56 10.85
N SER A 539 5.83 10.39 11.12
CA SER A 539 4.79 11.28 10.61
C SER A 539 3.73 11.53 11.66
N GLN A 540 3.42 12.81 11.86
CA GLN A 540 2.34 13.29 12.71
C GLN A 540 1.39 14.13 11.89
N SER A 541 0.12 13.72 11.80
CA SER A 541 -0.91 14.51 11.15
C SER A 541 -2.05 14.84 12.11
N VAL A 542 -2.62 16.01 11.95
CA VAL A 542 -3.88 16.41 12.59
C VAL A 542 -4.81 16.88 11.48
N SER A 543 -5.99 16.30 11.44
CA SER A 543 -7.03 16.65 10.46
C SER A 543 -8.35 16.89 11.17
N GLY A 544 -9.18 17.70 10.55
CA GLY A 544 -10.54 17.93 11.03
C GLY A 544 -11.49 18.17 9.90
N LEU A 545 -12.69 17.67 10.07
CA LEU A 545 -13.81 17.80 9.17
C LEU A 545 -14.99 18.40 9.92
N TYR A 546 -15.66 19.36 9.30
CA TYR A 546 -16.83 20.00 9.90
C TYR A 546 -17.89 20.33 8.86
N ASP A 547 -19.10 19.81 9.05
CA ASP A 547 -20.28 20.03 8.21
C ASP A 547 -21.22 21.03 8.87
N PHE A 548 -21.68 22.05 8.11
CA PHE A 548 -22.57 23.08 8.59
C PHE A 548 -23.42 23.67 7.46
N TYR A 549 -24.42 24.49 7.82
CA TYR A 549 -25.27 25.16 6.85
C TYR A 549 -25.11 26.69 6.91
N LEU A 550 -24.91 27.31 5.74
CA LEU A 550 -24.99 28.76 5.56
C LEU A 550 -26.29 29.11 4.82
N GLY A 551 -27.37 29.24 5.55
CA GLY A 551 -28.70 29.32 4.96
C GLY A 551 -29.08 27.99 4.31
N ASP A 552 -29.35 28.03 3.00
CA ASP A 552 -29.66 26.83 2.20
C ASP A 552 -28.42 26.15 1.62
N LEU A 553 -27.23 26.74 1.81
CA LEU A 553 -25.96 26.19 1.33
C LEU A 553 -25.42 25.16 2.32
N GLU A 554 -25.33 23.90 1.90
CA GLU A 554 -24.63 22.86 2.65
C GLU A 554 -23.13 23.11 2.53
N SER A 555 -22.45 23.25 3.65
CA SER A 555 -21.07 23.68 3.72
C SER A 555 -20.23 22.65 4.47
N LYS A 556 -19.05 22.36 3.94
CA LYS A 556 -18.07 21.45 4.54
C LYS A 556 -16.71 22.12 4.56
N ILE A 557 -16.02 22.03 5.67
CA ILE A 557 -14.61 22.37 5.82
C ILE A 557 -13.83 21.10 6.11
N ASP A 558 -12.76 20.89 5.35
CA ASP A 558 -11.73 19.87 5.58
C ASP A 558 -10.40 20.59 5.72
N TRP A 559 -9.67 20.30 6.80
CA TRP A 559 -8.35 20.86 7.00
C TRP A 559 -7.39 19.81 7.54
N ARG A 560 -6.12 19.95 7.18
CA ARG A 560 -5.07 19.03 7.58
C ARG A 560 -3.75 19.76 7.79
N VAL A 561 -3.03 19.34 8.80
CA VAL A 561 -1.66 19.80 9.09
C VAL A 561 -0.82 18.57 9.34
N GLY A 562 0.33 18.49 8.71
CA GLY A 562 1.25 17.38 8.79
C GLY A 562 2.68 17.84 9.04
N TYR A 563 3.38 17.07 9.85
CA TYR A 563 4.83 17.08 10.00
C TYR A 563 5.33 15.68 9.71
N SER A 564 6.31 15.56 8.83
CA SER A 564 6.93 14.28 8.54
C SER A 564 8.45 14.43 8.47
N GLU A 565 9.16 13.45 9.00
CA GLU A 565 10.62 13.41 9.01
C GLU A 565 11.10 12.03 8.59
N THR A 566 12.04 11.99 7.67
CA THR A 566 12.73 10.77 7.29
C THR A 566 14.21 10.87 7.54
N ASP A 567 14.74 9.80 8.12
CA ASP A 567 16.17 9.61 8.29
C ASP A 567 16.63 8.40 7.49
N ARG A 568 17.75 8.54 6.78
CA ARG A 568 18.48 7.43 6.22
C ARG A 568 19.94 7.51 6.62
N ILE A 569 20.34 6.61 7.49
CA ILE A 569 21.70 6.55 8.02
C ILE A 569 22.39 5.32 7.42
N GLU A 570 23.49 5.53 6.74
CA GLU A 570 24.38 4.49 6.20
C GLU A 570 25.75 4.63 6.89
N PRO A 571 25.92 4.01 8.07
CA PRO A 571 27.15 4.09 8.79
C PRO A 571 28.14 3.07 8.25
N ASP A 572 29.33 3.53 7.85
CA ASP A 572 30.47 2.70 7.55
C ASP A 572 30.23 1.67 6.43
N ARG A 573 29.69 2.09 5.29
CA ARG A 573 29.69 1.24 4.10
C ARG A 573 31.13 0.99 3.67
N ARG A 574 31.52 -0.26 3.51
CA ARG A 574 32.86 -0.71 3.20
C ARG A 574 32.92 -1.39 1.85
N GLN A 575 33.91 -1.05 1.06
CA GLN A 575 34.16 -1.75 -0.18
C GLN A 575 35.64 -1.89 -0.47
N TYR A 576 36.00 -2.98 -1.14
CA TYR A 576 37.31 -3.21 -1.71
C TYR A 576 37.22 -4.21 -2.84
N TYR A 577 38.23 -4.26 -3.71
CA TYR A 577 38.41 -5.38 -4.61
C TYR A 577 39.89 -5.83 -4.69
N LEU A 578 40.04 -7.12 -4.93
CA LEU A 578 41.31 -7.74 -5.20
C LEU A 578 41.48 -7.91 -6.70
N GLN A 579 42.66 -7.64 -7.21
CA GLN A 579 43.10 -7.95 -8.58
C GLN A 579 44.10 -9.08 -8.57
N ASN A 580 43.71 -10.23 -9.14
CA ASN A 580 44.52 -11.46 -9.10
C ASN A 580 45.03 -11.80 -7.66
N GLY A 581 44.17 -11.58 -6.65
CA GLY A 581 44.46 -11.83 -5.24
C GLY A 581 45.26 -10.73 -4.52
N SER A 582 45.60 -9.63 -5.19
CA SER A 582 46.28 -8.47 -4.59
C SER A 582 45.29 -7.32 -4.36
N LEU A 583 45.35 -6.68 -3.21
CA LEU A 583 44.51 -5.51 -2.86
C LEU A 583 44.82 -4.35 -3.81
N ALA A 584 43.80 -3.87 -4.49
CA ALA A 584 43.84 -2.59 -5.19
C ALA A 584 43.56 -1.48 -4.16
N THR A 585 44.59 -0.85 -3.62
CA THR A 585 44.46 0.13 -2.50
C THR A 585 43.54 1.30 -2.82
N SER A 586 43.45 1.70 -4.09
CA SER A 586 42.54 2.76 -4.55
C SER A 586 41.05 2.37 -4.47
N SER A 587 40.75 1.07 -4.40
CA SER A 587 39.39 0.54 -4.33
C SER A 587 38.84 0.48 -2.90
N LEU A 588 39.73 0.51 -1.91
CA LEU A 588 39.32 0.47 -0.54
C LEU A 588 38.70 1.81 -0.14
N GLU A 589 37.41 1.80 0.09
CA GLU A 589 36.63 2.95 0.51
C GLU A 589 35.76 2.59 1.70
N ARG A 590 35.67 3.53 2.62
CA ARG A 590 34.68 3.55 3.71
C ARG A 590 33.85 4.80 3.57
N ARG A 591 32.52 4.67 3.68
CA ARG A 591 31.60 5.77 3.49
C ARG A 591 30.59 5.85 4.63
N TRP A 592 30.35 7.04 5.10
CA TRP A 592 29.28 7.39 6.02
C TRP A 592 28.35 8.37 5.32
N SER A 593 27.06 8.08 5.35
CA SER A 593 26.04 8.97 4.80
C SER A 593 24.90 9.12 5.78
N ASP A 594 24.51 10.36 6.01
CA ASP A 594 23.36 10.74 6.83
C ASP A 594 22.47 11.66 6.01
N LEU A 595 21.24 11.20 5.71
CA LEU A 595 20.21 11.96 5.04
C LEU A 595 19.09 12.20 6.03
N ASN A 596 18.75 13.47 6.25
CA ASN A 596 17.54 13.87 6.95
C ASN A 596 16.69 14.74 6.02
N GLU A 597 15.39 14.40 5.90
CA GLU A 597 14.42 15.20 5.17
C GLU A 597 13.20 15.45 6.05
N VAL A 598 12.85 16.72 6.20
CA VAL A 598 11.67 17.19 6.94
C VAL A 598 10.67 17.77 5.96
N SER A 599 9.39 17.46 6.12
CA SER A 599 8.26 18.04 5.38
C SER A 599 7.22 18.59 6.32
N ASP A 600 6.88 19.85 6.12
CA ASP A 600 5.75 20.53 6.75
C ASP A 600 4.65 20.75 5.72
N ASP A 601 3.44 20.24 6.01
CA ASP A 601 2.32 20.27 5.08
C ASP A 601 1.09 20.90 5.73
N ILE A 602 0.38 21.74 4.98
CA ILE A 602 -0.89 22.30 5.39
C ILE A 602 -1.86 22.28 4.21
N GLY A 603 -3.07 21.77 4.43
CA GLY A 603 -4.14 21.73 3.46
C GLY A 603 -5.46 22.25 4.03
N PHE A 604 -6.22 22.90 3.20
CA PHE A 604 -7.54 23.43 3.55
C PHE A 604 -8.46 23.37 2.33
N ASP A 605 -9.66 22.82 2.53
CA ASP A 605 -10.68 22.68 1.51
C ASP A 605 -12.04 23.16 2.05
N TYR A 606 -12.71 24.02 1.32
CA TYR A 606 -14.07 24.42 1.57
C TYR A 606 -14.96 23.95 0.44
N THR A 607 -16.02 23.21 0.76
CA THR A 607 -17.05 22.78 -0.19
C THR A 607 -18.36 23.46 0.15
N GLY A 608 -18.96 24.11 -0.83
CA GLY A 608 -20.31 24.67 -0.73
C GLY A 608 -21.22 24.01 -1.76
N SER A 609 -22.26 23.33 -1.29
CA SER A 609 -23.16 22.53 -2.13
C SER A 609 -24.57 23.07 -2.10
N PHE A 610 -25.21 23.13 -3.26
CA PHE A 610 -26.57 23.62 -3.40
C PHE A 610 -27.36 22.93 -4.51
N GLU A 611 -28.63 22.79 -4.30
CA GLU A 611 -29.58 22.31 -5.30
C GLU A 611 -30.14 23.46 -6.14
N TRP A 612 -30.33 23.24 -7.44
CA TRP A 612 -30.97 24.18 -8.35
C TRP A 612 -31.81 23.43 -9.39
N GLY A 613 -32.99 23.99 -9.67
CA GLY A 613 -34.01 23.27 -10.45
C GLY A 613 -34.60 22.10 -9.66
N ALA A 614 -35.11 21.08 -10.34
CA ALA A 614 -35.81 19.96 -9.70
C ALA A 614 -34.89 18.77 -9.37
N GLU A 615 -33.77 18.64 -10.08
CA GLU A 615 -32.92 17.42 -10.04
C GLU A 615 -31.42 17.71 -10.21
N ASN A 616 -31.00 18.99 -10.13
CA ASN A 616 -29.61 19.36 -10.35
C ASN A 616 -28.95 19.76 -9.05
N PHE A 617 -27.68 19.37 -8.92
CA PHE A 617 -26.87 19.67 -7.76
C PHE A 617 -25.51 20.22 -8.18
N THR A 618 -24.99 21.19 -7.45
CA THR A 618 -23.66 21.74 -7.71
C THR A 618 -22.89 21.86 -6.41
N SER A 619 -21.67 21.32 -6.42
CA SER A 619 -20.68 21.55 -5.38
C SER A 619 -19.54 22.42 -5.92
N LEU A 620 -19.29 23.52 -5.22
CA LEU A 620 -18.13 24.38 -5.46
C LEU A 620 -17.08 24.09 -4.40
N VAL A 621 -15.88 23.72 -4.82
CA VAL A 621 -14.75 23.43 -3.93
C VAL A 621 -13.65 24.45 -4.19
N VAL A 622 -13.22 25.10 -3.11
CA VAL A 622 -12.05 25.98 -3.11
C VAL A 622 -11.06 25.45 -2.10
N GLY A 623 -9.83 25.26 -2.53
CA GLY A 623 -8.81 24.72 -1.64
C GLY A 623 -7.44 25.31 -1.85
N ALA A 624 -6.60 25.09 -0.84
CA ALA A 624 -5.21 25.49 -0.81
C ALA A 624 -4.36 24.38 -0.17
N LEU A 625 -3.14 24.22 -0.67
CA LEU A 625 -2.15 23.32 -0.11
C LEU A 625 -0.78 24.00 -0.17
N ALA A 626 -0.03 23.91 0.93
CA ALA A 626 1.38 24.30 0.98
C ALA A 626 2.19 23.15 1.57
N SER A 627 3.33 22.87 0.96
CA SER A 627 4.32 21.89 1.42
C SER A 627 5.71 22.52 1.35
N ASP A 628 6.46 22.44 2.44
CA ASP A 628 7.86 22.87 2.56
C ASP A 628 8.71 21.68 2.96
N LYS A 629 9.62 21.26 2.09
CA LYS A 629 10.54 20.15 2.31
C LYS A 629 11.96 20.64 2.39
N GLN A 630 12.67 20.19 3.39
CA GLN A 630 14.08 20.50 3.59
C GLN A 630 14.86 19.21 3.73
N ARG A 631 15.87 19.01 2.89
CA ARG A 631 16.76 17.85 2.92
C ARG A 631 18.18 18.28 3.18
N THR A 632 18.85 17.58 4.08
CA THR A 632 20.32 17.66 4.28
C THR A 632 20.91 16.28 4.03
N VAL A 633 22.06 16.26 3.39
CA VAL A 633 22.85 15.04 3.18
C VAL A 633 24.28 15.34 3.57
N ASP A 634 24.77 14.65 4.60
CA ASP A 634 26.17 14.64 4.97
C ASP A 634 26.80 13.33 4.51
N LEU A 635 27.87 13.42 3.73
CA LEU A 635 28.56 12.28 3.18
C LEU A 635 30.06 12.41 3.37
N TYR A 636 30.67 11.41 4.00
CA TYR A 636 32.09 11.34 4.28
C TYR A 636 32.69 10.09 3.67
N ARG A 637 33.85 10.25 2.98
CA ARG A 637 34.56 9.15 2.34
C ARG A 637 36.01 9.11 2.80
N PHE A 638 36.46 7.89 3.11
CA PHE A 638 37.82 7.60 3.48
C PHE A 638 38.33 6.36 2.76
N GLY A 639 39.60 6.31 2.50
CA GLY A 639 40.32 5.17 1.98
C GLY A 639 41.69 5.03 2.62
N ILE A 640 42.51 4.20 2.02
CA ILE A 640 43.93 4.09 2.40
C ILE A 640 44.80 4.46 1.20
N ARG A 641 46.03 4.87 1.51
CA ARG A 641 47.15 4.96 0.57
C ARG A 641 48.37 4.23 1.12
N LEU A 642 49.25 3.85 0.24
CA LEU A 642 50.55 3.27 0.65
C LEU A 642 51.36 4.30 1.44
N GLY A 643 52.03 3.85 2.49
CA GLY A 643 53.02 4.59 3.24
C GLY A 643 54.40 4.47 2.64
N ASP A 644 55.43 4.84 3.45
CA ASP A 644 56.82 4.84 2.97
C ASP A 644 57.50 3.48 3.04
N ASP A 645 56.96 2.54 3.85
CA ASP A 645 57.44 1.13 3.97
C ASP A 645 56.50 0.14 3.30
N PRO A 646 56.53 0.00 1.95
CA PRO A 646 55.57 -0.82 1.21
C PRO A 646 55.72 -2.32 1.54
N ILE A 647 54.58 -3.01 1.69
CA ILE A 647 54.48 -4.44 1.90
C ILE A 647 53.85 -5.14 0.69
N SER A 648 53.87 -6.48 0.66
CA SER A 648 53.14 -7.21 -0.31
C SER A 648 51.63 -7.01 -0.12
N LEU A 649 50.93 -6.68 -1.20
CA LEU A 649 49.48 -6.46 -1.19
C LEU A 649 48.69 -7.76 -1.46
N ASN A 650 49.38 -8.91 -1.58
CA ASN A 650 48.71 -10.20 -1.78
C ASN A 650 47.95 -10.58 -0.49
N VAL A 651 46.66 -10.91 -0.65
CA VAL A 651 45.82 -11.36 0.44
C VAL A 651 45.82 -12.88 0.49
N THR A 652 46.32 -13.46 1.58
CA THR A 652 46.41 -14.93 1.79
C THR A 652 45.52 -15.40 2.94
N ASP A 653 45.37 -14.60 3.98
CA ASP A 653 44.67 -14.95 5.22
C ASP A 653 43.59 -13.90 5.56
N GLY A 654 42.81 -13.43 4.55
CA GLY A 654 41.83 -12.38 4.67
C GLY A 654 42.43 -10.97 4.57
N ILE A 655 41.60 -9.99 4.28
CA ILE A 655 42.02 -8.57 4.14
C ILE A 655 42.33 -7.95 5.50
N GLU A 656 41.70 -8.44 6.56
CA GLU A 656 41.91 -7.93 7.93
C GLU A 656 43.34 -8.18 8.37
N SER A 657 43.94 -9.29 7.98
CA SER A 657 45.36 -9.60 8.28
C SER A 657 46.32 -8.61 7.61
N LEU A 658 45.96 -8.15 6.39
CA LEU A 658 46.77 -7.17 5.66
C LEU A 658 46.59 -5.75 6.27
N LEU A 659 45.39 -5.39 6.69
CA LEU A 659 45.05 -4.11 7.31
C LEU A 659 45.28 -4.11 8.83
N SER A 660 46.26 -4.90 9.31
CA SER A 660 46.54 -5.04 10.73
C SER A 660 47.15 -3.78 11.38
N VAL A 661 47.00 -3.66 12.70
CA VAL A 661 47.62 -2.58 13.51
C VAL A 661 49.12 -2.51 13.29
N GLU A 662 49.77 -3.70 13.16
CA GLU A 662 51.23 -3.81 12.94
C GLU A 662 51.63 -3.17 11.60
N ASN A 663 50.88 -3.40 10.54
CA ASN A 663 51.18 -2.88 9.22
C ASN A 663 50.95 -1.34 9.14
N PHE A 664 49.90 -0.83 9.82
CA PHE A 664 49.73 0.61 9.95
C PHE A 664 50.84 1.26 10.80
N ALA A 665 51.25 0.62 11.90
CA ALA A 665 52.32 1.11 12.77
C ALA A 665 53.70 1.05 12.07
N ALA A 666 53.89 0.14 11.16
CA ALA A 666 55.09 0.03 10.31
C ALA A 666 55.07 1.01 9.12
N ASP A 667 54.12 1.90 9.03
CA ASP A 667 53.89 2.86 7.93
C ASP A 667 53.69 2.21 6.55
N ALA A 668 53.13 1.02 6.52
CA ALA A 668 52.75 0.38 5.23
C ALA A 668 51.51 1.02 4.61
N PHE A 669 50.61 1.53 5.47
CA PHE A 669 49.35 2.20 5.08
C PHE A 669 49.13 3.50 5.85
N ARG A 670 48.53 4.45 5.16
CA ARG A 670 48.09 5.74 5.73
C ARG A 670 46.65 6.02 5.37
N LEU A 671 45.91 6.70 6.25
CA LEU A 671 44.56 7.19 5.99
C LEU A 671 44.59 8.19 4.82
N ARG A 672 43.62 8.02 3.91
CA ARG A 672 43.40 8.90 2.77
C ARG A 672 41.98 9.50 2.84
N PRO A 673 41.84 10.78 3.11
CA PRO A 673 40.56 11.49 2.87
C PRO A 673 40.17 11.41 1.42
N ALA A 674 38.88 11.23 1.16
CA ALA A 674 38.35 11.02 -0.19
C ALA A 674 37.00 11.70 -0.43
N THR A 675 36.50 12.48 0.55
CA THR A 675 35.25 13.26 0.44
C THR A 675 35.38 14.33 -0.65
N GLY A 676 34.45 14.31 -1.59
CA GLY A 676 34.33 15.32 -2.63
C GLY A 676 33.65 16.59 -2.09
N SER A 677 33.95 17.74 -2.69
CA SER A 677 33.39 19.03 -2.27
C SER A 677 31.87 19.17 -2.50
N THR A 678 31.29 18.30 -3.32
CA THR A 678 29.84 18.26 -3.65
C THR A 678 29.14 17.05 -3.06
N ASP A 679 29.84 16.20 -2.29
CA ASP A 679 29.25 15.00 -1.70
C ASP A 679 28.15 15.33 -0.67
N SER A 680 28.38 16.32 0.18
CA SER A 680 27.37 16.85 1.09
C SER A 680 26.60 18.00 0.43
N TYR A 681 25.29 18.00 0.61
CA TYR A 681 24.42 19.07 0.07
C TYR A 681 23.22 19.34 0.99
N ALA A 682 22.66 20.52 0.86
CA ALA A 682 21.38 20.89 1.43
C ALA A 682 20.44 21.36 0.33
N SER A 683 19.16 21.04 0.48
CA SER A 683 18.13 21.46 -0.47
C SER A 683 16.85 21.87 0.23
N ALA A 684 16.09 22.76 -0.42
CA ALA A 684 14.75 23.14 -0.05
C ALA A 684 13.83 22.99 -1.26
N GLU A 685 12.67 22.40 -1.06
CA GLU A 685 11.61 22.27 -2.07
C GLU A 685 10.31 22.82 -1.50
N LYS A 686 9.65 23.72 -2.22
CA LYS A 686 8.37 24.30 -1.81
C LYS A 686 7.35 24.14 -2.91
N ILE A 687 6.13 23.75 -2.50
CA ILE A 687 4.94 23.68 -3.36
C ILE A 687 3.85 24.50 -2.70
N GLU A 688 3.31 25.48 -3.43
CA GLU A 688 2.12 26.22 -3.03
C GLU A 688 1.05 26.08 -4.12
N GLY A 689 -0.10 25.56 -3.76
CA GLY A 689 -1.19 25.31 -4.69
C GLY A 689 -2.51 25.90 -4.23
N TYR A 690 -3.25 26.51 -5.16
CA TYR A 690 -4.61 27.02 -4.96
C TYR A 690 -5.49 26.48 -6.06
N TYR A 691 -6.69 26.05 -5.74
CA TYR A 691 -7.58 25.51 -6.76
C TYR A 691 -9.03 25.90 -6.56
N LEU A 692 -9.76 25.88 -7.68
CA LEU A 692 -11.20 25.97 -7.73
C LEU A 692 -11.73 24.85 -8.61
N LYS A 693 -12.72 24.10 -8.13
CA LYS A 693 -13.45 23.16 -8.97
C LYS A 693 -14.93 23.24 -8.73
N ALA A 694 -15.71 22.97 -9.75
CA ALA A 694 -17.16 22.87 -9.72
C ALA A 694 -17.57 21.48 -10.21
N ILE A 695 -18.38 20.79 -9.43
CA ILE A 695 -18.98 19.53 -9.80
C ILE A 695 -20.45 19.74 -9.92
N ASN A 696 -20.96 19.42 -11.10
CA ASN A 696 -22.33 19.63 -11.47
C ASN A 696 -22.97 18.27 -11.78
N GLU A 697 -24.00 17.93 -11.04
CA GLU A 697 -24.86 16.78 -11.33
C GLU A 697 -26.13 17.27 -12.01
N PHE A 698 -26.40 16.74 -13.20
CA PHE A 698 -27.60 17.04 -13.98
C PHE A 698 -28.51 15.80 -13.97
N GLY A 699 -29.49 15.81 -13.07
CA GLY A 699 -30.30 14.64 -12.77
C GLY A 699 -29.45 13.48 -12.25
N SER A 700 -29.87 12.25 -12.54
CA SER A 700 -29.13 11.03 -12.19
C SER A 700 -28.10 10.59 -13.25
N ALA A 701 -28.12 11.24 -14.44
CA ALA A 701 -27.43 10.71 -15.62
C ALA A 701 -26.05 11.31 -15.86
N TRP A 702 -25.81 12.59 -15.53
CA TRP A 702 -24.59 13.29 -15.88
C TRP A 702 -23.92 13.90 -14.66
N THR A 703 -22.62 13.72 -14.56
CA THR A 703 -21.76 14.43 -13.59
C THR A 703 -20.63 15.10 -14.38
N ALA A 704 -20.49 16.42 -14.30
CA ALA A 704 -19.43 17.18 -14.93
C ALA A 704 -18.59 17.90 -13.88
N GLU A 705 -17.31 17.63 -13.86
CA GLU A 705 -16.31 18.31 -13.05
C GLU A 705 -15.48 19.24 -13.92
N LEU A 706 -15.37 20.49 -13.52
CA LEU A 706 -14.52 21.52 -14.15
C LEU A 706 -13.66 22.14 -13.06
N GLY A 707 -12.37 22.14 -13.24
CA GLY A 707 -11.46 22.71 -12.26
C GLY A 707 -10.20 23.30 -12.88
N ALA A 708 -9.53 24.12 -12.12
CA ALA A 708 -8.19 24.59 -12.41
C ALA A 708 -7.41 24.77 -11.13
N ARG A 709 -6.15 24.35 -11.15
CA ARG A 709 -5.17 24.52 -10.09
C ARG A 709 -4.08 25.46 -10.54
N PHE A 710 -3.76 26.45 -9.74
CA PHE A 710 -2.50 27.19 -9.83
C PHE A 710 -1.51 26.52 -8.88
N GLU A 711 -0.31 26.27 -9.36
CA GLU A 711 0.77 25.71 -8.54
C GLU A 711 2.08 26.46 -8.80
N SER A 712 2.74 26.87 -7.71
CA SER A 712 4.09 27.43 -7.68
C SER A 712 5.01 26.40 -7.04
N PHE A 713 6.08 26.07 -7.73
CA PHE A 713 7.11 25.14 -7.33
C PHE A 713 8.47 25.85 -7.30
N SER A 714 9.22 25.65 -6.22
CA SER A 714 10.62 26.07 -6.17
C SER A 714 11.49 24.97 -5.57
N GLN A 715 12.69 24.80 -6.10
CA GLN A 715 13.69 23.84 -5.64
C GLN A 715 15.08 24.48 -5.64
N ASP A 716 15.71 24.56 -4.48
CA ASP A 716 17.05 25.10 -4.29
C ASP A 716 18.01 24.01 -3.80
N ILE A 717 19.21 23.95 -4.38
CA ILE A 717 20.28 23.02 -3.96
C ILE A 717 21.55 23.83 -3.69
N SER A 718 22.19 23.58 -2.55
CA SER A 718 23.43 24.23 -2.12
C SER A 718 24.44 23.20 -1.62
N TYR A 719 25.73 23.53 -1.75
CA TYR A 719 26.84 22.63 -1.35
C TYR A 719 27.69 23.34 -0.31
N PRO A 720 27.59 22.96 0.99
CA PRO A 720 28.30 23.63 2.07
C PRO A 720 29.82 23.64 1.88
N ASN A 721 30.37 22.58 1.24
CA ASN A 721 31.83 22.41 1.07
C ASN A 721 32.33 22.88 -0.29
N SER A 722 31.50 23.54 -1.10
CA SER A 722 31.91 24.03 -2.42
C SER A 722 31.36 25.41 -2.72
N SER A 723 32.24 26.37 -2.87
CA SER A 723 31.88 27.72 -3.32
C SER A 723 31.78 27.86 -4.85
N SER A 724 32.17 26.84 -5.59
CA SER A 724 32.24 26.84 -7.06
C SER A 724 31.22 25.91 -7.74
N ALA A 725 30.60 24.99 -6.98
CA ALA A 725 29.53 24.18 -7.54
C ALA A 725 28.30 25.06 -7.80
N ALA A 726 27.70 24.89 -8.98
CA ALA A 726 26.50 25.61 -9.33
C ALA A 726 25.37 25.24 -8.36
N ALA A 727 25.04 26.17 -7.47
CA ALA A 727 23.76 26.14 -6.79
C ALA A 727 22.67 26.35 -7.84
N GLY A 728 21.70 25.44 -7.89
CA GLY A 728 20.66 25.50 -8.92
C GLY A 728 19.31 25.79 -8.31
N THR A 729 18.73 26.95 -8.60
CA THR A 729 17.31 27.20 -8.34
C THR A 729 16.50 26.77 -9.57
N LEU A 730 15.43 26.02 -9.33
CA LEU A 730 14.41 25.73 -10.32
C LEU A 730 13.10 26.33 -9.81
N GLU A 731 12.52 27.23 -10.58
CA GLU A 731 11.21 27.83 -10.29
C GLU A 731 10.27 27.52 -11.44
N HIS A 732 9.01 27.17 -11.12
CA HIS A 732 7.98 26.92 -12.11
C HIS A 732 6.63 27.32 -11.54
N GLU A 733 5.86 28.09 -12.32
CA GLU A 733 4.51 28.52 -11.96
C GLU A 733 3.58 28.33 -13.16
N ALA A 734 2.49 27.62 -12.96
CA ALA A 734 1.52 27.39 -14.03
C ALA A 734 0.10 27.13 -13.53
N TRP A 735 -0.87 27.22 -14.46
CA TRP A 735 -2.24 26.78 -14.28
C TRP A 735 -2.45 25.41 -14.91
N TYR A 736 -3.08 24.52 -14.18
CA TYR A 736 -3.37 23.15 -14.59
C TYR A 736 -4.88 22.94 -14.65
N PRO A 737 -5.49 23.01 -15.87
CA PRO A 737 -6.91 22.77 -16.04
C PRO A 737 -7.23 21.27 -15.95
N ALA A 738 -8.42 20.95 -15.43
CA ALA A 738 -8.99 19.61 -15.39
C ALA A 738 -10.46 19.63 -15.80
N PHE A 739 -10.83 18.66 -16.60
CA PHE A 739 -12.20 18.38 -16.99
C PHE A 739 -12.48 16.90 -16.89
N ASN A 740 -13.48 16.52 -16.10
CA ASN A 740 -13.98 15.14 -16.02
C ASN A 740 -15.49 15.14 -16.29
N LEU A 741 -15.96 14.19 -17.09
CA LEU A 741 -17.36 14.01 -17.43
C LEU A 741 -17.75 12.55 -17.26
N SER A 742 -18.74 12.29 -16.44
CA SER A 742 -19.37 10.97 -16.30
C SER A 742 -20.79 10.99 -16.87
N TRP A 743 -21.12 9.96 -17.64
CA TRP A 743 -22.46 9.74 -18.15
C TRP A 743 -22.95 8.34 -17.76
N ARG A 744 -24.00 8.29 -16.97
CA ARG A 744 -24.72 7.06 -16.62
C ARG A 744 -25.84 6.83 -17.62
N GLY A 745 -25.57 6.01 -18.63
CA GLY A 745 -26.56 5.66 -19.66
C GLY A 745 -27.71 4.81 -19.12
N THR A 746 -27.41 3.94 -18.15
CA THR A 746 -28.36 3.17 -17.33
C THR A 746 -27.79 3.08 -15.90
N GLU A 747 -28.50 2.48 -14.97
CA GLU A 747 -28.00 2.20 -13.62
C GLU A 747 -26.76 1.30 -13.64
N GLU A 748 -26.60 0.51 -14.69
CA GLU A 748 -25.54 -0.48 -14.88
C GLU A 748 -24.38 0.03 -15.75
N LEU A 749 -24.63 0.95 -16.69
CA LEU A 749 -23.66 1.37 -17.71
C LEU A 749 -23.25 2.83 -17.53
N GLN A 750 -21.95 3.05 -17.36
CA GLN A 750 -21.35 4.35 -17.17
C GLN A 750 -20.16 4.58 -18.13
N PHE A 751 -20.05 5.81 -18.61
CA PHE A 751 -18.90 6.28 -19.39
C PHE A 751 -18.26 7.48 -18.70
N ARG A 752 -16.93 7.55 -18.76
CA ARG A 752 -16.14 8.65 -18.21
C ARG A 752 -15.19 9.17 -19.26
N LEU A 753 -15.04 10.49 -19.31
CA LEU A 753 -14.07 11.20 -20.14
C LEU A 753 -13.29 12.16 -19.24
N GLY A 754 -11.97 12.11 -19.28
CA GLY A 754 -11.07 13.02 -18.57
C GLY A 754 -10.12 13.72 -19.54
N TYR A 755 -9.92 15.02 -19.38
CA TYR A 755 -8.83 15.77 -20.02
C TYR A 755 -8.16 16.66 -18.98
N SER A 756 -6.83 16.68 -18.96
CA SER A 756 -6.10 17.52 -18.02
C SER A 756 -4.68 17.82 -18.49
N GLN A 757 -4.14 18.91 -17.93
CA GLN A 757 -2.72 19.24 -18.03
C GLN A 757 -2.06 19.03 -16.66
N THR A 758 -0.85 18.46 -16.65
CA THR A 758 -0.07 18.12 -15.46
C THR A 758 1.41 18.40 -15.70
N VAL A 759 2.22 18.25 -14.64
CA VAL A 759 3.66 18.50 -14.68
C VAL A 759 4.42 17.39 -13.97
N SER A 760 5.69 17.18 -14.33
CA SER A 760 6.62 16.39 -13.52
C SER A 760 7.87 17.22 -13.20
N TYR A 761 8.19 17.27 -11.92
CA TYR A 761 9.37 18.00 -11.42
C TYR A 761 10.56 17.06 -11.32
N PRO A 762 11.79 17.47 -11.71
CA PRO A 762 13.00 16.69 -11.50
C PRO A 762 13.25 16.43 -10.01
N GLY A 763 13.78 15.26 -9.70
CA GLY A 763 14.18 14.90 -8.35
C GLY A 763 15.42 15.66 -7.88
N LEU A 764 15.61 15.78 -6.56
CA LEU A 764 16.74 16.50 -5.97
C LEU A 764 18.09 15.94 -6.43
N ILE A 765 18.29 14.63 -6.37
CA ILE A 765 19.54 14.01 -6.80
C ILE A 765 19.74 14.10 -8.32
N GLU A 766 18.65 14.12 -9.09
CA GLU A 766 18.72 14.25 -10.53
C GLU A 766 19.34 15.58 -10.97
N ARG A 767 19.18 16.62 -10.13
CA ARG A 767 19.75 17.95 -10.34
C ARG A 767 21.01 18.22 -9.50
N SER A 768 21.32 17.36 -8.52
CA SER A 768 22.48 17.56 -7.64
C SER A 768 23.79 17.25 -8.37
N ALA A 769 24.83 18.05 -8.16
CA ALA A 769 26.20 17.75 -8.56
C ALA A 769 26.89 16.72 -7.65
N SER A 770 26.19 16.20 -6.64
CA SER A 770 26.70 15.14 -5.76
C SER A 770 26.80 13.83 -6.51
N GLN A 771 27.84 13.05 -6.23
CA GLN A 771 27.99 11.70 -6.76
C GLN A 771 27.36 10.70 -5.80
N SER A 772 26.41 9.90 -6.29
CA SER A 772 25.80 8.78 -5.59
C SER A 772 26.09 7.46 -6.28
N TYR A 773 25.60 6.36 -5.73
CA TYR A 773 25.73 5.03 -6.32
C TYR A 773 24.39 4.31 -6.32
N ASP A 774 24.10 3.62 -7.40
CA ASP A 774 22.92 2.76 -7.50
C ASP A 774 23.09 1.56 -6.54
N PRO A 775 22.20 1.34 -5.55
CA PRO A 775 22.38 0.30 -4.56
C PRO A 775 22.26 -1.13 -5.12
N SER A 776 21.64 -1.28 -6.30
CA SER A 776 21.48 -2.59 -6.93
C SER A 776 22.68 -2.99 -7.77
N THR A 777 23.30 -2.03 -8.48
CA THR A 777 24.37 -2.27 -9.45
C THR A 777 25.72 -1.71 -9.02
N ASP A 778 25.75 -0.81 -8.04
CA ASP A 778 26.92 -0.06 -7.58
C ASP A 778 27.53 0.86 -8.66
N ASP A 779 26.72 1.25 -9.65
CA ASP A 779 27.14 2.22 -10.66
C ASP A 779 27.07 3.64 -10.12
N PRO A 780 28.04 4.50 -10.48
CA PRO A 780 28.02 5.90 -10.08
C PRO A 780 26.87 6.66 -10.78
N ILE A 781 26.17 7.47 -10.01
CA ILE A 781 25.09 8.33 -10.44
C ILE A 781 25.56 9.78 -10.39
N PHE A 782 25.34 10.51 -11.49
CA PHE A 782 25.68 11.92 -11.63
C PHE A 782 24.42 12.72 -11.98
N GLY A 783 24.06 13.70 -11.18
CA GLY A 783 22.93 14.57 -11.51
C GLY A 783 23.27 15.57 -12.63
N THR A 784 22.25 16.24 -13.12
CA THR A 784 22.29 17.25 -14.18
C THR A 784 21.55 18.50 -13.71
N PRO A 785 22.27 19.54 -13.23
CA PRO A 785 21.64 20.75 -12.65
C PRO A 785 20.69 21.50 -13.58
N GLU A 786 20.86 21.36 -14.87
CA GLU A 786 20.11 22.06 -15.92
C GLU A 786 18.79 21.38 -16.31
N LEU A 787 18.36 20.32 -15.60
CA LEU A 787 17.10 19.65 -15.90
C LEU A 787 15.91 20.61 -15.78
N MET A 788 15.02 20.49 -16.76
CA MET A 788 13.77 21.23 -16.86
C MET A 788 12.60 20.37 -16.39
N VAL A 789 11.48 21.00 -16.06
CA VAL A 789 10.21 20.33 -15.80
C VAL A 789 9.69 19.63 -17.07
N SER A 790 8.91 18.57 -16.89
CA SER A 790 8.16 17.95 -17.98
C SER A 790 6.71 18.40 -17.92
N GLU A 791 6.13 18.80 -19.05
CA GLU A 791 4.72 19.19 -19.17
C GLU A 791 3.95 18.09 -19.88
N ILE A 792 2.74 17.79 -19.44
CA ILE A 792 2.00 16.62 -19.89
C ILE A 792 0.53 16.96 -20.15
N ASP A 793 0.05 16.59 -21.35
CA ASP A 793 -1.35 16.54 -21.72
C ASP A 793 -1.88 15.12 -21.53
N ASN A 794 -3.03 14.97 -20.87
CA ASN A 794 -3.66 13.69 -20.58
C ASN A 794 -5.07 13.62 -21.15
N LEU A 795 -5.42 12.50 -21.77
CA LEU A 795 -6.75 12.18 -22.25
C LEU A 795 -7.13 10.76 -21.80
N ASP A 796 -8.26 10.64 -21.15
CA ASP A 796 -8.76 9.38 -20.62
C ASP A 796 -10.21 9.13 -21.05
N LEU A 797 -10.53 7.91 -21.44
CA LEU A 797 -11.89 7.44 -21.71
C LEU A 797 -12.10 6.11 -21.03
N ARG A 798 -13.19 5.94 -20.24
CA ARG A 798 -13.50 4.68 -19.56
C ARG A 798 -14.97 4.34 -19.71
N MET A 799 -15.26 3.08 -19.96
CA MET A 799 -16.58 2.47 -19.92
C MET A 799 -16.63 1.48 -18.75
N GLU A 800 -17.67 1.54 -17.96
CA GLU A 800 -17.90 0.65 -16.83
C GLU A 800 -19.31 0.05 -16.96
N TYR A 801 -19.40 -1.29 -16.77
CA TYR A 801 -20.65 -2.00 -16.76
C TYR A 801 -20.77 -2.83 -15.48
N TYR A 802 -21.73 -2.50 -14.66
CA TYR A 802 -22.06 -3.13 -13.39
C TYR A 802 -23.25 -4.06 -13.58
N PHE A 803 -23.15 -5.34 -13.24
CA PHE A 803 -24.22 -6.32 -13.41
C PHE A 803 -24.34 -7.22 -12.19
N GLY A 804 -25.58 -7.42 -11.70
CA GLY A 804 -25.81 -8.05 -10.41
C GLY A 804 -25.28 -7.17 -9.25
N GLU A 805 -25.18 -7.77 -8.07
CA GLU A 805 -24.81 -7.03 -6.87
C GLU A 805 -23.28 -6.80 -6.71
N SER A 806 -22.48 -7.69 -7.30
CA SER A 806 -21.05 -7.79 -7.03
C SER A 806 -20.17 -7.95 -8.27
N ASN A 807 -20.70 -7.64 -9.46
CA ASN A 807 -20.00 -7.89 -10.70
C ASN A 807 -19.78 -6.60 -11.49
N SER A 808 -18.59 -6.45 -12.03
CA SER A 808 -18.26 -5.31 -12.89
C SER A 808 -17.26 -5.68 -13.98
N VAL A 809 -17.37 -4.98 -15.09
CA VAL A 809 -16.40 -5.01 -16.20
C VAL A 809 -16.08 -3.58 -16.59
N SER A 810 -14.83 -3.25 -16.77
CA SER A 810 -14.44 -1.95 -17.27
C SER A 810 -13.43 -2.03 -18.42
N LEU A 811 -13.49 -1.04 -19.30
CA LEU A 811 -12.54 -0.83 -20.38
C LEU A 811 -12.14 0.64 -20.36
N ALA A 812 -10.83 0.91 -20.27
CA ALA A 812 -10.30 2.27 -20.35
C ALA A 812 -9.29 2.40 -21.50
N LEU A 813 -9.29 3.57 -22.12
CA LEU A 813 -8.32 4.02 -23.10
C LEU A 813 -7.66 5.29 -22.56
N PHE A 814 -6.36 5.42 -22.70
CA PHE A 814 -5.65 6.63 -22.29
C PHE A 814 -4.56 7.00 -23.28
N ASN A 815 -4.32 8.30 -23.38
CA ASN A 815 -3.21 8.88 -24.12
C ASN A 815 -2.52 9.95 -23.27
N LYS A 816 -1.20 10.00 -23.33
CA LYS A 816 -0.38 11.03 -22.67
C LYS A 816 0.70 11.52 -23.61
N GLU A 817 0.77 12.85 -23.79
CA GLU A 817 1.83 13.52 -24.52
C GLU A 817 2.73 14.24 -23.53
N ILE A 818 4.02 13.92 -23.50
CA ILE A 818 5.00 14.44 -22.54
C ILE A 818 6.03 15.27 -23.28
N ILE A 819 6.17 16.51 -22.91
CA ILE A 819 7.21 17.43 -23.41
C ILE A 819 8.35 17.42 -22.40
N ASN A 820 9.59 17.33 -22.86
CA ASN A 820 10.81 17.28 -22.04
C ASN A 820 10.83 16.15 -20.99
N PRO A 821 10.45 14.90 -21.30
CA PRO A 821 10.52 13.83 -20.31
C PRO A 821 11.95 13.66 -19.77
N VAL A 822 12.09 13.52 -18.45
CA VAL A 822 13.38 13.21 -17.80
C VAL A 822 13.57 11.71 -17.79
N GLU A 823 14.73 11.23 -18.27
CA GLU A 823 15.09 9.81 -18.21
C GLU A 823 16.51 9.61 -17.67
N ARG A 824 16.76 8.40 -17.11
CA ARG A 824 18.12 7.95 -16.84
C ARG A 824 18.86 7.78 -18.16
N ALA A 825 20.06 8.31 -18.26
CA ALA A 825 20.83 8.37 -19.49
C ALA A 825 22.30 7.99 -19.23
N ILE A 826 23.03 7.74 -20.32
CA ILE A 826 24.46 7.46 -20.26
C ILE A 826 25.22 8.79 -20.07
N PRO A 827 26.19 8.88 -19.14
CA PRO A 827 27.05 10.04 -19.00
C PRO A 827 27.88 10.33 -20.24
N ASP A 828 28.13 11.60 -20.53
CA ASP A 828 29.11 12.03 -21.53
C ASP A 828 30.52 12.04 -20.91
N ALA A 829 31.02 10.87 -20.61
CA ALA A 829 32.26 10.68 -19.89
C ALA A 829 33.10 9.53 -20.48
N SER A 830 34.36 9.47 -20.07
CA SER A 830 35.28 8.39 -20.42
C SER A 830 35.84 7.69 -19.17
N GLY A 831 36.38 6.49 -19.34
CA GLY A 831 36.85 5.68 -18.20
C GLY A 831 35.71 5.10 -17.38
N SER A 832 35.93 4.90 -16.07
CA SER A 832 34.93 4.32 -15.16
C SER A 832 33.66 5.15 -15.00
N ALA A 833 33.74 6.46 -15.22
CA ALA A 833 32.54 7.33 -15.20
C ALA A 833 31.60 7.07 -16.40
N ALA A 834 32.10 6.46 -17.47
CA ALA A 834 31.30 6.11 -18.63
C ALA A 834 30.29 4.98 -18.36
N ASP A 835 30.50 4.17 -17.33
CA ASP A 835 29.58 3.10 -16.90
C ASP A 835 28.50 3.59 -15.94
N GLY A 836 28.55 4.88 -15.54
CA GLY A 836 27.59 5.49 -14.64
C GLY A 836 26.25 5.81 -15.27
N ILE A 837 25.41 6.43 -14.46
CA ILE A 837 24.07 6.89 -14.79
C ILE A 837 24.05 8.42 -14.67
N THR A 838 23.38 9.10 -15.59
CA THR A 838 23.02 10.53 -15.47
C THR A 838 21.56 10.72 -15.84
N PHE A 839 21.08 11.95 -15.84
CA PHE A 839 19.69 12.28 -16.18
C PHE A 839 19.67 13.31 -17.32
N ARG A 840 18.70 13.17 -18.24
CA ARG A 840 18.50 14.14 -19.33
C ARG A 840 17.02 14.31 -19.64
N ASN A 841 16.65 15.54 -20.02
CA ASN A 841 15.41 15.76 -20.75
C ASN A 841 15.55 15.22 -22.18
N GLN A 842 14.60 14.41 -22.62
CA GLN A 842 14.41 14.06 -24.02
C GLN A 842 13.49 15.11 -24.69
N GLU A 843 13.29 15.06 -26.00
CA GLU A 843 12.45 16.06 -26.69
C GLU A 843 10.98 15.86 -26.38
N ALA A 844 10.48 14.62 -26.52
CA ALA A 844 9.10 14.27 -26.23
C ALA A 844 8.95 12.78 -25.93
N ALA A 845 7.83 12.42 -25.34
CA ALA A 845 7.35 11.03 -25.29
C ALA A 845 5.83 11.00 -25.49
N GLU A 846 5.35 9.97 -26.17
CA GLU A 846 3.95 9.67 -26.34
C GLU A 846 3.68 8.30 -25.71
N LEU A 847 2.53 8.17 -25.06
CA LEU A 847 2.15 6.95 -24.35
C LEU A 847 0.65 6.71 -24.53
N ASP A 848 0.31 5.57 -25.12
CA ASP A 848 -1.04 5.09 -25.38
C ASP A 848 -1.30 3.79 -24.62
N GLY A 849 -2.53 3.58 -24.16
CA GLY A 849 -2.82 2.30 -23.54
C GLY A 849 -4.29 1.96 -23.45
N ILE A 850 -4.50 0.68 -23.16
CA ILE A 850 -5.81 0.05 -22.99
C ILE A 850 -5.78 -0.73 -21.67
N GLU A 851 -6.74 -0.48 -20.80
CA GLU A 851 -6.95 -1.22 -19.55
C GLU A 851 -8.27 -1.96 -19.62
N PHE A 852 -8.25 -3.24 -19.29
CA PHE A 852 -9.43 -4.06 -19.10
C PHE A 852 -9.42 -4.61 -17.67
N ASP A 853 -10.54 -4.50 -16.97
CA ASP A 853 -10.69 -4.96 -15.60
C ASP A 853 -12.04 -5.64 -15.42
N PHE A 854 -12.09 -6.73 -14.68
CA PHE A 854 -13.31 -7.43 -14.36
C PHE A 854 -13.27 -7.97 -12.92
N ASN A 855 -14.42 -7.88 -12.26
CA ASN A 855 -14.65 -8.42 -10.93
C ASN A 855 -15.96 -9.21 -10.97
N SER A 856 -15.97 -10.44 -10.51
CA SER A 856 -17.17 -11.28 -10.55
C SER A 856 -17.22 -12.31 -9.43
N VAL A 857 -18.34 -12.37 -8.74
CA VAL A 857 -18.72 -13.51 -7.95
C VAL A 857 -19.41 -14.50 -8.89
N VAL A 858 -18.65 -15.51 -9.33
CA VAL A 858 -19.09 -16.48 -10.36
C VAL A 858 -20.11 -17.45 -9.80
N PHE A 859 -19.99 -17.75 -8.53
CA PHE A 859 -20.80 -18.73 -7.86
C PHE A 859 -20.95 -18.36 -6.40
N ASP A 860 -22.19 -18.32 -5.94
CA ASP A 860 -22.53 -18.04 -4.55
C ASP A 860 -23.68 -18.94 -4.10
N ARG A 861 -23.49 -19.63 -2.98
CA ARG A 861 -24.48 -20.46 -2.30
C ARG A 861 -24.28 -20.41 -0.81
N ASP A 862 -25.26 -20.88 -0.05
CA ASP A 862 -25.31 -20.88 1.41
C ASP A 862 -24.05 -21.44 2.10
N ASP A 863 -23.32 -22.35 1.45
CA ASP A 863 -22.17 -23.05 2.00
C ASP A 863 -20.83 -22.71 1.34
N HIS A 864 -20.81 -22.06 0.16
CA HIS A 864 -19.57 -21.71 -0.51
C HIS A 864 -19.74 -20.62 -1.59
N SER A 865 -18.68 -19.86 -1.82
CA SER A 865 -18.58 -18.83 -2.84
C SER A 865 -17.30 -18.98 -3.66
N VAL A 866 -17.36 -18.57 -4.91
CA VAL A 866 -16.19 -18.44 -5.81
C VAL A 866 -16.23 -17.07 -6.45
N PHE A 867 -15.15 -16.32 -6.29
CA PHE A 867 -14.95 -15.07 -7.01
C PHE A 867 -13.76 -15.15 -7.96
N VAL A 868 -13.82 -14.36 -9.01
CA VAL A 868 -12.73 -14.19 -9.99
C VAL A 868 -12.58 -12.70 -10.28
N ASN A 869 -11.42 -12.16 -9.98
CA ASN A 869 -11.03 -10.81 -10.33
C ASN A 869 -9.86 -10.86 -11.28
N GLY A 870 -9.78 -9.92 -12.21
CA GLY A 870 -8.63 -9.87 -13.07
C GLY A 870 -8.55 -8.59 -13.86
N ASN A 871 -7.33 -8.25 -14.27
CA ASN A 871 -7.09 -7.10 -15.11
C ASN A 871 -5.96 -7.37 -16.12
N ILE A 872 -6.04 -6.71 -17.25
CA ILE A 872 -5.00 -6.72 -18.28
C ILE A 872 -4.82 -5.28 -18.76
N THR A 873 -3.56 -4.86 -18.85
CA THR A 873 -3.19 -3.55 -19.39
C THR A 873 -2.22 -3.74 -20.54
N PHE A 874 -2.46 -3.06 -21.63
CA PHE A 874 -1.54 -2.90 -22.77
C PHE A 874 -1.08 -1.45 -22.83
N ILE A 875 0.23 -1.22 -22.97
CA ILE A 875 0.84 0.12 -23.00
C ILE A 875 1.85 0.16 -24.13
N ASP A 876 1.69 1.10 -25.04
CA ASP A 876 2.69 1.44 -26.06
C ASP A 876 3.24 2.83 -25.80
N SER A 877 4.54 3.02 -25.95
CA SER A 877 5.16 4.33 -25.83
C SER A 877 6.31 4.53 -26.82
N ALA A 878 6.55 5.78 -27.16
CA ALA A 878 7.64 6.18 -28.06
C ALA A 878 8.33 7.44 -27.53
N VAL A 879 9.64 7.35 -27.31
CA VAL A 879 10.46 8.50 -26.87
C VAL A 879 11.19 9.12 -28.07
N THR A 880 10.99 10.41 -28.31
CA THR A 880 11.79 11.22 -29.22
C THR A 880 13.02 11.71 -28.48
N LEU A 881 14.18 11.15 -28.82
CA LEU A 881 15.43 11.42 -28.13
C LEU A 881 15.99 12.79 -28.49
N GLY A 882 16.50 13.49 -27.48
CA GLY A 882 17.28 14.70 -27.66
C GLY A 882 18.63 14.43 -28.39
N ALA A 883 19.20 15.45 -29.00
CA ALA A 883 20.41 15.31 -29.85
C ALA A 883 21.58 14.61 -29.14
N LYS A 884 21.78 14.85 -27.85
CA LYS A 884 22.86 14.22 -27.08
C LYS A 884 22.60 12.73 -26.82
N SER A 885 21.36 12.36 -26.47
CA SER A 885 20.95 10.96 -26.30
C SER A 885 21.04 10.21 -27.63
N LEU A 886 20.63 10.80 -28.75
CA LEU A 886 20.82 10.22 -30.09
C LEU A 886 22.29 9.93 -30.40
N GLN A 887 23.21 10.82 -30.00
CA GLN A 887 24.64 10.61 -30.17
C GLN A 887 25.15 9.43 -29.30
N LEU A 888 24.67 9.30 -28.04
CA LEU A 888 25.21 8.35 -27.09
C LEU A 888 24.53 6.97 -27.16
N GLU A 889 23.23 6.93 -27.39
CA GLU A 889 22.45 5.71 -27.52
C GLU A 889 22.46 5.16 -28.96
N GLY A 890 22.67 6.02 -29.93
CA GLY A 890 22.59 5.70 -31.38
C GLY A 890 21.23 6.01 -31.98
N ALA A 891 21.21 6.36 -33.27
CA ALA A 891 19.99 6.78 -33.97
C ALA A 891 18.89 5.70 -34.02
N GLY A 892 19.25 4.41 -33.87
CA GLY A 892 18.30 3.32 -33.84
C GLY A 892 17.48 3.23 -32.55
N SER A 893 17.87 3.96 -31.52
CA SER A 893 17.14 4.05 -30.26
C SER A 893 16.02 5.10 -30.26
N ASN A 894 15.93 5.93 -31.31
CA ASN A 894 14.83 6.90 -31.40
C ASN A 894 13.49 6.21 -31.64
N GLY A 895 12.49 6.56 -30.89
CA GLY A 895 11.18 5.88 -30.87
C GLY A 895 11.14 4.61 -30.01
N ARG A 896 12.15 4.36 -29.16
CA ARG A 896 12.10 3.29 -28.17
C ARG A 896 11.04 3.54 -27.11
N GLN A 897 10.66 2.49 -26.40
CA GLN A 897 9.79 2.58 -25.24
C GLN A 897 10.41 3.43 -24.12
N LEU A 898 9.56 3.98 -23.26
CA LEU A 898 9.96 4.59 -21.99
C LEU A 898 10.68 3.57 -21.11
N GLN A 899 11.68 4.03 -20.40
CA GLN A 899 12.43 3.21 -19.45
C GLN A 899 11.53 2.77 -18.28
N GLY A 900 11.60 1.49 -17.91
CA GLY A 900 10.80 0.91 -16.82
C GLY A 900 9.38 0.50 -17.21
N GLN A 901 8.92 0.79 -18.42
CA GLN A 901 7.60 0.41 -18.90
C GLN A 901 7.58 -1.02 -19.44
N SER A 902 6.58 -1.82 -19.00
CA SER A 902 6.23 -3.09 -19.62
C SER A 902 5.10 -2.91 -20.62
N GLU A 903 5.14 -3.61 -21.77
CA GLU A 903 4.09 -3.54 -22.78
C GLU A 903 2.79 -4.18 -22.30
N TYR A 904 2.89 -5.29 -21.57
CA TYR A 904 1.74 -6.01 -21.00
C TYR A 904 1.88 -6.16 -19.50
N LEU A 905 0.76 -5.93 -18.80
CA LEU A 905 0.58 -6.23 -17.38
C LEU A 905 -0.69 -7.04 -17.23
N ALA A 906 -0.69 -8.09 -16.41
CA ALA A 906 -1.88 -8.88 -16.14
C ALA A 906 -1.91 -9.39 -14.70
N ASN A 907 -3.10 -9.32 -14.09
CA ASN A 907 -3.38 -9.89 -12.78
C ASN A 907 -4.62 -10.79 -12.86
N LEU A 908 -4.60 -11.89 -12.12
CA LEU A 908 -5.75 -12.76 -11.95
C LEU A 908 -5.79 -13.25 -10.50
N GLN A 909 -6.92 -13.08 -9.85
CA GLN A 909 -7.21 -13.60 -8.52
C GLN A 909 -8.42 -14.52 -8.58
N ILE A 910 -8.29 -15.71 -8.02
CA ILE A 910 -9.37 -16.69 -7.90
C ILE A 910 -9.51 -17.08 -6.44
N GLY A 911 -10.65 -16.77 -5.85
CA GLY A 911 -10.94 -17.09 -4.47
C GLY A 911 -12.04 -18.12 -4.31
N TYR A 912 -11.90 -18.98 -3.33
CA TYR A 912 -12.89 -19.95 -2.89
C TYR A 912 -13.11 -19.84 -1.40
N ASP A 913 -14.34 -19.66 -0.99
CA ASP A 913 -14.78 -19.61 0.39
C ASP A 913 -15.70 -20.78 0.71
N HIS A 914 -15.43 -21.46 1.83
CA HIS A 914 -16.29 -22.51 2.36
C HIS A 914 -16.75 -22.11 3.77
N TYR A 915 -17.96 -21.57 3.86
CA TYR A 915 -18.50 -20.96 5.07
C TYR A 915 -18.64 -21.91 6.26
N PRO A 916 -19.21 -23.15 6.09
CA PRO A 916 -19.42 -24.03 7.25
C PRO A 916 -18.14 -24.48 7.95
N SER A 917 -16.99 -24.42 7.29
CA SER A 917 -15.70 -24.76 7.90
C SER A 917 -14.78 -23.57 8.01
N GLU A 918 -15.26 -22.36 7.69
CA GLU A 918 -14.52 -21.11 7.79
C GLU A 918 -13.15 -21.19 7.10
N GLN A 919 -13.14 -21.72 5.87
CA GLN A 919 -11.92 -21.87 5.07
C GLN A 919 -11.98 -20.96 3.85
N LYS A 920 -10.86 -20.31 3.55
CA LYS A 920 -10.68 -19.47 2.37
C LYS A 920 -9.39 -19.86 1.67
N VAL A 921 -9.47 -19.94 0.34
CA VAL A 921 -8.30 -20.15 -0.54
C VAL A 921 -8.29 -19.05 -1.59
N THR A 922 -7.16 -18.44 -1.83
CA THR A 922 -6.99 -17.47 -2.92
C THR A 922 -5.74 -17.80 -3.71
N LEU A 923 -5.90 -18.00 -5.01
CA LEU A 923 -4.80 -18.11 -5.98
C LEU A 923 -4.62 -16.76 -6.65
N LEU A 924 -3.38 -16.31 -6.74
CA LEU A 924 -3.00 -15.05 -7.33
C LEU A 924 -1.98 -15.30 -8.43
N VAL A 925 -2.19 -14.69 -9.59
CA VAL A 925 -1.25 -14.71 -10.72
C VAL A 925 -0.98 -13.27 -11.12
N ASN A 926 0.29 -12.90 -11.16
CA ASN A 926 0.74 -11.60 -11.63
C ASN A 926 1.74 -11.80 -12.77
N TYR A 927 1.58 -11.08 -13.85
CA TYR A 927 2.48 -11.06 -15.00
C TYR A 927 2.85 -9.64 -15.38
N PHE A 928 4.12 -9.42 -15.63
CA PHE A 928 4.62 -8.23 -16.32
C PHE A 928 5.57 -8.66 -17.45
N ASP A 929 5.50 -7.90 -18.54
CA ASP A 929 6.33 -8.15 -19.74
C ASP A 929 7.70 -7.49 -19.62
N ASP A 930 8.57 -7.78 -20.57
CA ASP A 930 9.91 -7.18 -20.69
C ASP A 930 9.87 -5.66 -20.55
N ARG A 931 10.92 -5.10 -19.90
CA ARG A 931 11.05 -3.65 -19.77
C ARG A 931 12.50 -3.19 -19.83
N ILE A 932 12.72 -2.00 -20.41
CA ILE A 932 14.04 -1.41 -20.49
C ILE A 932 14.52 -1.02 -19.08
N PHE A 933 15.52 -1.74 -18.56
CA PHE A 933 16.19 -1.41 -17.31
C PHE A 933 17.22 -0.29 -17.50
N ARG A 934 18.03 -0.37 -18.57
CA ARG A 934 18.98 0.67 -19.00
C ARG A 934 18.94 0.89 -20.50
N THR A 935 19.18 2.12 -20.90
CA THR A 935 19.20 2.50 -22.33
C THR A 935 20.42 1.96 -23.06
N ALA A 936 20.32 1.90 -24.38
CA ALA A 936 21.39 1.44 -25.26
C ALA A 936 22.65 2.31 -25.14
N ARG A 937 23.84 1.73 -25.40
CA ARG A 937 25.11 2.42 -25.41
C ARG A 937 25.77 2.33 -26.80
N GLY A 938 25.62 3.39 -27.59
CA GLY A 938 26.05 3.38 -28.98
C GLY A 938 25.24 2.39 -29.83
N THR A 939 25.77 2.06 -31.00
CA THR A 939 25.13 1.12 -31.93
C THR A 939 25.47 -0.35 -31.65
N ALA A 940 26.45 -0.60 -30.79
CA ALA A 940 26.97 -1.95 -30.54
C ALA A 940 26.24 -2.64 -29.36
N LEU A 941 25.80 -1.90 -28.36
CA LEU A 941 25.19 -2.40 -27.15
C LEU A 941 23.77 -1.87 -27.04
N GLY A 942 22.81 -2.74 -27.32
CA GLY A 942 21.40 -2.47 -27.13
C GLY A 942 21.04 -2.21 -25.68
N PRO A 943 19.78 -1.90 -25.37
CA PRO A 943 19.32 -1.69 -24.01
C PRO A 943 19.51 -2.95 -23.15
N ILE A 944 19.70 -2.76 -21.87
CA ILE A 944 19.56 -3.83 -20.89
C ILE A 944 18.06 -3.95 -20.57
N VAL A 945 17.54 -5.15 -20.70
CA VAL A 945 16.12 -5.47 -20.54
C VAL A 945 15.95 -6.40 -19.35
N GLU A 946 15.11 -6.03 -18.41
CA GLU A 946 14.58 -6.96 -17.42
C GLU A 946 13.53 -7.85 -18.09
N VAL A 947 13.72 -9.15 -18.00
CA VAL A 947 12.84 -10.12 -18.63
C VAL A 947 11.54 -10.25 -17.85
N GLY A 948 10.43 -10.25 -18.56
CA GLY A 948 9.09 -10.39 -17.98
C GLY A 948 8.93 -11.69 -17.19
N ARG A 949 8.08 -11.66 -16.14
CA ARG A 949 7.88 -12.81 -15.25
C ARG A 949 6.42 -13.07 -14.92
N THR A 950 6.12 -14.34 -14.64
CA THR A 950 4.82 -14.77 -14.10
C THR A 950 5.00 -15.23 -12.66
N LEU A 951 4.44 -14.52 -11.72
CA LEU A 951 4.44 -14.89 -10.31
C LEU A 951 3.10 -15.55 -9.94
N VAL A 952 3.17 -16.69 -9.29
CA VAL A 952 2.00 -17.42 -8.81
C VAL A 952 2.10 -17.57 -7.30
N ASP A 953 1.11 -17.02 -6.60
CA ASP A 953 1.01 -17.08 -5.14
C ASP A 953 -0.29 -17.78 -4.73
N MET A 954 -0.32 -18.34 -3.53
CA MET A 954 -1.51 -18.95 -2.94
C MET A 954 -1.62 -18.60 -1.46
N ASN A 955 -2.81 -18.16 -1.05
CA ASN A 955 -3.16 -17.94 0.34
C ASN A 955 -4.23 -18.93 0.77
N TYR A 956 -4.05 -19.53 1.94
CA TYR A 956 -5.04 -20.35 2.62
C TYR A 956 -5.26 -19.81 4.02
N GLU A 957 -6.52 -19.61 4.38
CA GLU A 957 -6.94 -19.17 5.70
C GLU A 957 -7.96 -20.13 6.27
N LYS A 958 -7.83 -20.43 7.56
CA LYS A 958 -8.79 -21.21 8.33
C LYS A 958 -9.00 -20.62 9.70
N SER A 959 -10.23 -20.21 10.00
CA SER A 959 -10.66 -19.90 11.36
C SER A 959 -11.12 -21.16 12.07
N PHE A 960 -10.63 -21.36 13.29
CA PHE A 960 -11.00 -22.48 14.16
C PHE A 960 -12.05 -22.06 15.18
N SER A 961 -12.16 -20.78 15.44
CA SER A 961 -13.15 -20.11 16.26
C SER A 961 -13.16 -18.64 15.87
N GLU A 962 -14.09 -17.86 16.39
CA GLU A 962 -14.13 -16.40 16.23
C GLU A 962 -12.82 -15.72 16.65
N GLN A 963 -12.03 -16.35 17.50
CA GLN A 963 -10.79 -15.81 18.05
C GLN A 963 -9.52 -16.30 17.34
N TRP A 964 -9.49 -17.50 16.81
CA TRP A 964 -8.28 -18.13 16.29
C TRP A 964 -8.33 -18.39 14.80
N THR A 965 -7.39 -17.82 14.07
CA THR A 965 -7.21 -18.01 12.63
C THR A 965 -5.78 -18.43 12.31
N VAL A 966 -5.64 -19.41 11.41
CA VAL A 966 -4.34 -19.81 10.85
C VAL A 966 -4.31 -19.42 9.38
N LYS A 967 -3.20 -18.79 8.96
CA LYS A 967 -2.96 -18.42 7.58
C LYS A 967 -1.70 -19.07 7.06
N LEU A 968 -1.77 -19.63 5.86
CA LEU A 968 -0.63 -20.17 5.12
C LEU A 968 -0.51 -19.39 3.81
N LYS A 969 0.66 -18.79 3.58
CA LYS A 969 0.99 -18.07 2.36
C LYS A 969 2.12 -18.77 1.64
N LEU A 970 1.93 -19.02 0.35
CA LEU A 970 2.92 -19.59 -0.55
C LEU A 970 3.18 -18.55 -1.64
N LYS A 971 4.41 -18.08 -1.79
CA LYS A 971 4.80 -17.08 -2.79
C LYS A 971 5.80 -17.67 -3.78
N ASN A 972 5.71 -17.20 -5.03
CA ASN A 972 6.55 -17.64 -6.15
C ASN A 972 6.53 -19.16 -6.32
N LEU A 973 5.33 -19.75 -6.44
CA LEU A 973 5.15 -21.21 -6.59
C LEU A 973 5.79 -21.76 -7.87
N THR A 974 6.00 -20.93 -8.87
CA THR A 974 6.66 -21.26 -10.14
C THR A 974 8.18 -21.24 -10.03
N ASP A 975 8.72 -20.73 -8.92
CA ASP A 975 10.16 -20.54 -8.70
C ASP A 975 10.83 -19.77 -9.84
N GLU A 976 10.15 -18.69 -10.30
CA GLU A 976 10.58 -17.91 -11.45
C GLU A 976 11.80 -17.05 -11.10
N PRO A 977 12.93 -17.17 -11.82
CA PRO A 977 14.13 -16.38 -11.56
C PRO A 977 13.97 -14.94 -12.05
N VAL A 978 14.84 -14.05 -11.55
CA VAL A 978 15.03 -12.71 -12.11
C VAL A 978 16.14 -12.76 -13.15
N SER A 979 15.87 -12.22 -14.34
CA SER A 979 16.82 -12.27 -15.46
C SER A 979 16.91 -10.92 -16.18
N TYR A 980 18.14 -10.58 -16.60
CA TYR A 980 18.40 -9.40 -17.43
C TYR A 980 19.13 -9.84 -18.69
N THR A 981 18.75 -9.22 -19.82
CA THR A 981 19.36 -9.50 -21.13
C THR A 981 19.88 -8.23 -21.78
N GLN A 982 20.91 -8.37 -22.62
CA GLN A 982 21.40 -7.33 -23.52
C GLN A 982 21.74 -7.94 -24.88
N ASN A 983 21.23 -7.39 -25.98
CA ASN A 983 21.35 -7.96 -27.32
C ASN A 983 20.92 -9.45 -27.37
N ASN A 984 19.86 -9.83 -26.63
CA ASN A 984 19.35 -11.19 -26.46
C ASN A 984 20.33 -12.16 -25.75
N ASN A 985 21.43 -11.67 -25.17
CA ASN A 985 22.29 -12.48 -24.33
C ASN A 985 21.93 -12.27 -22.86
N LEU A 986 21.90 -13.36 -22.09
CA LEU A 986 21.71 -13.29 -20.64
C LEU A 986 22.93 -12.62 -20.01
N ILE A 987 22.71 -11.53 -19.27
CA ILE A 987 23.78 -10.78 -18.60
C ILE A 987 23.74 -10.91 -17.08
N GLU A 988 22.57 -11.16 -16.52
CA GLU A 988 22.39 -11.42 -15.09
C GLU A 988 21.22 -12.37 -14.90
N VAL A 989 21.37 -13.35 -13.99
CA VAL A 989 20.27 -14.19 -13.53
C VAL A 989 20.51 -14.62 -12.08
N TYR A 990 19.44 -14.59 -11.28
CA TYR A 990 19.45 -15.13 -9.93
C TYR A 990 18.10 -15.73 -9.55
N GLU A 991 18.14 -16.76 -8.71
CA GLU A 991 16.96 -17.41 -8.16
C GLU A 991 16.43 -16.63 -6.95
N VAL A 992 15.12 -16.63 -6.79
CA VAL A 992 14.42 -15.99 -5.67
C VAL A 992 13.92 -17.04 -4.68
N GLY A 993 13.62 -18.25 -5.15
CA GLY A 993 13.06 -19.35 -4.38
C GLY A 993 11.57 -19.20 -4.11
N THR A 994 10.97 -20.29 -3.67
CA THR A 994 9.58 -20.33 -3.17
C THR A 994 9.56 -19.98 -1.69
N SER A 995 8.73 -19.04 -1.28
CA SER A 995 8.55 -18.67 0.13
C SER A 995 7.28 -19.25 0.71
N ILE A 996 7.37 -19.80 1.92
CA ILE A 996 6.27 -20.40 2.68
C ILE A 996 6.19 -19.66 4.00
N SER A 997 5.03 -19.05 4.32
CA SER A 997 4.81 -18.36 5.59
C SER A 997 3.58 -18.93 6.30
N LEU A 998 3.69 -19.10 7.61
CA LEU A 998 2.61 -19.56 8.49
C LEU A 998 2.37 -18.50 9.55
N SER A 999 1.12 -18.04 9.71
CA SER A 999 0.70 -17.12 10.75
C SER A 999 -0.37 -17.73 11.63
N LEU A 1000 -0.35 -17.35 12.88
CA LEU A 1000 -1.39 -17.63 13.87
C LEU A 1000 -1.90 -16.28 14.40
N ASP A 1001 -3.16 -16.02 14.15
CA ASP A 1001 -3.84 -14.78 14.56
C ASP A 1001 -4.83 -15.08 15.69
N TYR A 1002 -4.85 -14.19 16.68
CA TYR A 1002 -5.79 -14.19 17.79
C TYR A 1002 -6.53 -12.85 17.83
N ARG A 1003 -7.87 -12.88 17.88
CA ARG A 1003 -8.73 -11.70 18.06
C ARG A 1003 -9.30 -11.68 19.46
N LEU A 1004 -9.33 -10.49 20.09
CA LEU A 1004 -9.82 -10.26 21.45
C LEU A 1004 -11.34 -10.25 21.49
#